data_99168273e05340843203fc15423a8918
#
_entry.id   99168273e05340843203fc15423a8918
#
_cell.length_a   1.000
_cell.length_b   1.000
_cell.length_c   1.000
_cell.angle_alpha   90.00
_cell.angle_beta   90.00
_cell.angle_gamma   90.00
#
_symmetry.space_group_name_H-M   'P 1'
#
loop_
_entity.id
_entity.type
_entity.pdbx_description
1 polymer ?
#
loop_
_entity_poly.entity_id
_entity_poly.type
_entity_poly.pdbx_seq_one_letter_code
_entity_poly.pdbx_strand_id
1 'polypeptide(L)'
;MKKNLLCLFIFVFSACMIVCAVPPTTITKFIKIDQFGYLPGSKKIAVIVDPKVGYDANDAFSPGTGINKYQVRRWADNVVVFSGTLIAWKNGITHNQSGDKGWWFDFSSVTTPGSYYIYDVTKNVGSYRFEISYDVYKEVLKQAVRVYYYQRLNYPKQAPYTDPKWADGASFEGPNQDRFARSRYDKTNPATAKDLHGGWQDAGDYNKYVTFTLSPLCNLLEAYRMHPLLFSDDYNIPESGNGVPDLLDEVKWEIDWLKRMQDATGTNGLFLKVGTDNYNSVSPPSLDNNPRYYVPECTSSTLTGAAVFSLSGIIYKSLGTDSMISYGNDLLARATNAWNRAKITTSNFTIFSTSCDDQNIKSGDADVSIDDQKEMVVTASVYLFEATGNIEYRQCFDTMYTKARPYTYGWWGPYYSSVQKALLRYSVLPGATASVASNIRSRKAGQNGVLSINDYNNKTDLYRSYMPDAQYHWGSNEVKATAGMNNLDFVTFNINSSQSSLYKETAESYLHWFHGVNPMGKVMLSNMYSYGGDSCVNEFYHTWFGNGTVWDNVFTSPKGPPPGYVPGGPNKSFSITTISPPAGQPAQKSYKEWNTGWNGTANENSWEITEPAIYTQGAYISLLVRVIGNNSGQVIPATEATPLPAEETHGIPTRVYPVPASNKITITGYHSREGVLIAKFFDTNGRLLLTEEWKEAEGYFSKTISIANLARGIYWLKISGSETTLVKVVKQ
;
A
#
# COMPACT_ATOMS: atom_id res chain seq x y z
N MET A 1 46.52 -73.12 21.34
CA MET A 1 46.79 -71.84 21.98
C MET A 1 46.51 -70.71 20.95
N LYS A 2 45.35 -70.12 20.98
CA LYS A 2 44.98 -69.00 20.11
C LYS A 2 44.92 -67.74 20.95
N LYS A 3 45.79 -66.75 20.61
CA LYS A 3 45.78 -65.42 21.22
C LYS A 3 44.72 -64.57 20.54
N ASN A 4 43.75 -64.14 21.31
CA ASN A 4 42.78 -63.14 20.87
C ASN A 4 43.38 -61.73 21.06
N LEU A 5 43.51 -60.96 19.99
CA LEU A 5 43.88 -59.54 19.99
C LEU A 5 42.59 -58.72 20.03
N LEU A 6 42.37 -58.04 21.13
CA LEU A 6 41.21 -57.16 21.32
C LEU A 6 41.61 -55.73 20.83
N CYS A 7 41.12 -55.31 19.67
CA CYS A 7 41.24 -53.95 19.21
C CYS A 7 40.21 -53.04 19.89
N LEU A 8 40.68 -52.13 20.73
CA LEU A 8 39.88 -51.08 21.38
C LEU A 8 39.77 -49.91 20.43
N PHE A 9 38.56 -49.74 19.81
CA PHE A 9 38.23 -48.52 19.06
C PHE A 9 37.82 -47.44 20.04
N ILE A 10 38.63 -46.41 20.22
CA ILE A 10 38.28 -45.19 20.94
C ILE A 10 37.54 -44.29 19.95
N PHE A 11 36.23 -44.19 20.08
CA PHE A 11 35.40 -43.17 19.43
C PHE A 11 35.60 -41.85 20.19
N VAL A 12 36.37 -40.92 19.63
CA VAL A 12 36.40 -39.53 20.08
C VAL A 12 35.12 -38.84 19.58
N PHE A 13 34.12 -38.74 20.43
CA PHE A 13 32.97 -37.87 20.21
C PHE A 13 33.45 -36.42 20.38
N SER A 14 33.76 -35.74 19.28
CA SER A 14 33.89 -34.28 19.29
C SER A 14 32.49 -33.69 19.48
N ALA A 15 32.10 -33.41 20.73
CA ALA A 15 30.91 -32.63 21.03
C ALA A 15 31.19 -31.21 20.53
N CYS A 16 30.66 -30.89 19.33
CA CYS A 16 30.52 -29.53 18.89
C CYS A 16 29.51 -28.88 19.81
N MET A 17 29.96 -28.20 20.86
CA MET A 17 29.11 -27.34 21.65
C MET A 17 28.66 -26.21 20.72
N ILE A 18 27.44 -26.30 20.22
CA ILE A 18 26.72 -25.15 19.65
C ILE A 18 26.52 -24.22 20.86
N VAL A 19 27.42 -23.26 21.01
CA VAL A 19 27.20 -22.13 21.91
C VAL A 19 26.04 -21.35 21.26
N CYS A 20 24.81 -21.64 21.69
CA CYS A 20 23.69 -20.75 21.43
C CYS A 20 24.05 -19.41 22.08
N ALA A 21 24.49 -18.45 21.30
CA ALA A 21 24.72 -17.11 21.79
C ALA A 21 23.37 -16.57 22.28
N VAL A 22 23.32 -16.20 23.54
CA VAL A 22 22.13 -15.64 24.17
C VAL A 22 22.01 -14.20 23.70
N PRO A 23 20.85 -13.78 23.13
CA PRO A 23 20.58 -12.38 22.83
C PRO A 23 20.72 -11.51 24.07
N PRO A 24 20.68 -10.18 23.95
CA PRO A 24 20.84 -9.31 25.13
C PRO A 24 19.84 -9.69 26.20
N THR A 25 20.31 -9.86 27.42
CA THR A 25 19.48 -10.30 28.56
C THR A 25 18.40 -9.30 28.91
N THR A 26 18.52 -8.05 28.40
CA THR A 26 17.55 -6.96 28.64
C THR A 26 17.30 -6.19 27.34
N ILE A 27 16.07 -6.27 26.85
CA ILE A 27 15.58 -5.42 25.75
C ILE A 27 15.05 -4.11 26.34
N THR A 28 15.36 -3.00 25.67
CA THR A 28 14.89 -1.67 26.07
C THR A 28 13.96 -1.05 25.04
N LYS A 29 12.87 -0.42 25.53
CA LYS A 29 11.94 0.36 24.69
C LYS A 29 12.52 1.70 24.21
N PHE A 30 13.68 2.12 24.69
CA PHE A 30 14.27 3.43 24.40
C PHE A 30 15.14 3.45 23.13
N ILE A 31 15.42 2.30 22.53
CA ILE A 31 16.08 2.18 21.23
C ILE A 31 14.99 1.89 20.18
N LYS A 32 14.61 2.92 19.42
CA LYS A 32 13.56 2.83 18.40
C LYS A 32 14.17 2.43 17.07
N ILE A 33 13.67 1.34 16.49
CA ILE A 33 14.10 0.77 15.21
C ILE A 33 12.88 0.40 14.38
N ASP A 34 13.08 0.18 13.09
CA ASP A 34 12.13 -0.59 12.29
C ASP A 34 12.20 -2.04 12.78
N GLN A 35 11.12 -2.52 13.38
CA GLN A 35 11.10 -3.83 14.04
C GLN A 35 11.09 -4.98 13.04
N PHE A 36 10.55 -4.78 11.84
CA PHE A 36 10.69 -5.77 10.77
C PHE A 36 12.12 -5.79 10.25
N GLY A 37 12.73 -4.62 10.11
CA GLY A 37 14.09 -4.44 9.66
C GLY A 37 14.26 -3.47 8.51
N TYR A 38 15.30 -3.70 7.71
CA TYR A 38 15.74 -2.73 6.71
C TYR A 38 16.13 -3.43 5.41
N LEU A 39 15.87 -2.77 4.30
CA LEU A 39 16.47 -3.15 3.02
C LEU A 39 17.99 -2.92 3.05
N PRO A 40 18.84 -3.77 2.44
CA PRO A 40 20.29 -3.64 2.54
C PRO A 40 20.83 -2.26 2.12
N GLY A 41 20.28 -1.67 1.06
CA GLY A 41 20.67 -0.36 0.53
C GLY A 41 20.00 0.86 1.19
N SER A 42 19.02 0.67 2.10
CA SER A 42 18.29 1.79 2.71
C SER A 42 19.10 2.55 3.75
N LYS A 43 18.65 3.75 4.09
CA LYS A 43 19.15 4.54 5.21
C LYS A 43 18.68 3.92 6.53
N LYS A 44 19.62 3.53 7.42
CA LYS A 44 19.34 2.84 8.68
C LYS A 44 19.73 3.70 9.88
N ILE A 45 18.73 4.31 10.52
CA ILE A 45 18.93 5.15 11.71
C ILE A 45 18.07 4.62 12.85
N ALA A 46 18.73 4.20 13.93
CA ALA A 46 18.02 4.01 15.19
C ALA A 46 17.89 5.34 15.91
N VAL A 47 16.75 5.56 16.55
CA VAL A 47 16.49 6.73 17.40
C VAL A 47 16.51 6.29 18.86
N ILE A 48 17.45 6.80 19.62
CA ILE A 48 17.57 6.54 21.05
C ILE A 48 16.92 7.72 21.77
N VAL A 49 16.06 7.44 22.75
CA VAL A 49 15.23 8.48 23.36
C VAL A 49 15.32 8.48 24.87
N ASP A 50 15.15 9.67 25.46
CA ASP A 50 14.97 9.95 26.87
C ASP A 50 13.71 10.84 27.00
N PRO A 51 12.55 10.27 27.35
CA PRO A 51 11.30 11.01 27.47
C PRO A 51 11.39 12.13 28.52
N LYS A 52 10.85 13.31 28.21
CA LYS A 52 10.85 14.49 29.09
C LYS A 52 9.46 15.10 29.26
N VAL A 53 8.58 14.91 28.26
CA VAL A 53 7.21 15.44 28.26
C VAL A 53 6.27 14.35 27.73
N GLY A 54 5.10 14.25 28.31
CA GLY A 54 4.08 13.29 27.94
C GLY A 54 3.85 12.22 29.00
N TYR A 55 3.03 11.24 28.69
CA TYR A 55 2.61 10.18 29.63
C TYR A 55 3.79 9.33 30.14
N ASP A 56 4.89 9.31 29.42
CA ASP A 56 6.11 8.55 29.72
C ASP A 56 7.27 9.42 30.24
N ALA A 57 7.01 10.67 30.63
CA ALA A 57 8.03 11.61 31.08
C ALA A 57 8.83 11.13 32.30
N ASN A 58 8.27 10.21 33.09
CA ASN A 58 8.92 9.61 34.24
C ASN A 58 9.80 8.41 33.90
N ASP A 59 9.78 7.94 32.63
CA ASP A 59 10.57 6.80 32.16
C ASP A 59 11.97 7.29 31.72
N ALA A 60 12.78 7.73 32.65
CA ALA A 60 14.10 8.29 32.34
C ALA A 60 15.06 7.25 31.76
N PHE A 61 15.74 7.61 30.67
CA PHE A 61 16.80 6.82 30.07
C PHE A 61 18.01 7.70 29.74
N SER A 62 19.17 7.39 30.31
CA SER A 62 20.41 8.05 30.01
C SER A 62 21.27 7.11 29.16
N PRO A 63 21.34 7.29 27.82
CA PRO A 63 22.10 6.41 26.95
C PRO A 63 23.61 6.48 27.23
N GLY A 64 24.33 5.42 26.83
CA GLY A 64 25.78 5.42 26.83
C GLY A 64 26.30 6.45 25.83
N THR A 65 27.07 7.44 26.31
CA THR A 65 27.71 8.45 25.48
C THR A 65 29.20 8.17 25.31
N GLY A 66 29.78 8.67 24.23
CA GLY A 66 31.21 8.48 23.92
C GLY A 66 31.43 7.61 22.69
N ILE A 67 32.71 7.49 22.31
CA ILE A 67 33.13 6.81 21.09
C ILE A 67 32.77 5.33 21.15
N ASN A 68 32.10 4.81 20.11
CA ASN A 68 31.81 3.38 19.92
C ASN A 68 31.03 2.73 21.09
N LYS A 69 30.17 3.49 21.77
CA LYS A 69 29.33 2.95 22.84
C LYS A 69 28.04 2.28 22.34
N TYR A 70 27.73 2.44 21.05
CA TYR A 70 26.63 1.74 20.40
C TYR A 70 27.16 0.77 19.36
N GLN A 71 26.58 -0.44 19.33
CA GLN A 71 27.02 -1.52 18.45
C GLN A 71 25.84 -2.13 17.74
N VAL A 72 26.03 -2.52 16.47
CA VAL A 72 25.17 -3.50 15.79
C VAL A 72 25.79 -4.86 16.02
N ARG A 73 25.03 -5.77 16.57
CA ARG A 73 25.46 -7.14 16.85
C ARG A 73 24.58 -8.12 16.09
N ARG A 74 25.20 -9.19 15.61
CA ARG A 74 24.47 -10.29 15.00
C ARG A 74 23.70 -11.05 16.07
N TRP A 75 22.43 -11.33 15.78
CA TRP A 75 21.53 -11.98 16.74
C TRP A 75 22.01 -13.38 17.14
N ALA A 76 22.53 -14.16 16.17
CA ALA A 76 22.84 -15.58 16.37
C ALA A 76 24.03 -15.83 17.33
N ASP A 77 25.02 -14.93 17.37
CA ASP A 77 26.31 -15.19 18.05
C ASP A 77 26.90 -13.98 18.78
N ASN A 78 26.15 -12.88 18.89
CA ASN A 78 26.57 -11.64 19.54
C ASN A 78 27.82 -10.95 18.92
N VAL A 79 28.23 -11.39 17.74
CA VAL A 79 29.38 -10.78 17.06
C VAL A 79 29.07 -9.33 16.71
N VAL A 80 29.99 -8.43 17.09
CA VAL A 80 29.93 -7.02 16.74
C VAL A 80 30.23 -6.86 15.25
N VAL A 81 29.30 -6.36 14.47
CA VAL A 81 29.46 -6.10 13.04
C VAL A 81 29.71 -4.63 12.74
N PHE A 82 29.30 -3.74 13.65
CA PHE A 82 29.50 -2.30 13.53
C PHE A 82 29.53 -1.65 14.92
N SER A 83 30.37 -0.63 15.08
CA SER A 83 30.40 0.20 16.28
C SER A 83 30.39 1.67 15.89
N GLY A 84 29.63 2.47 16.61
CA GLY A 84 29.50 3.90 16.33
C GLY A 84 29.17 4.73 17.56
N THR A 85 29.10 6.03 17.32
CA THR A 85 28.86 7.05 18.35
C THR A 85 27.49 7.69 18.11
N LEU A 86 26.76 7.95 19.17
CA LEU A 86 25.49 8.67 19.10
C LEU A 86 25.68 10.14 18.68
N ILE A 87 24.81 10.62 17.83
CA ILE A 87 24.73 12.02 17.43
C ILE A 87 23.49 12.62 18.11
N ALA A 88 23.70 13.58 19.01
CA ALA A 88 22.58 14.25 19.68
C ALA A 88 21.75 15.04 18.65
N TRP A 89 20.43 14.81 18.65
CA TRP A 89 19.52 15.60 17.84
C TRP A 89 19.49 17.04 18.34
N LYS A 90 19.71 18.00 17.43
CA LYS A 90 19.71 19.44 17.73
C LYS A 90 20.39 19.79 19.06
N ASN A 91 21.59 19.26 19.28
CA ASN A 91 22.38 19.48 20.49
C ASN A 91 21.69 19.09 21.80
N GLY A 92 20.77 18.14 21.77
CA GLY A 92 20.11 17.57 22.95
C GLY A 92 18.94 18.37 23.51
N ILE A 93 18.34 19.24 22.69
CA ILE A 93 17.05 19.86 23.08
C ILE A 93 15.92 18.83 23.05
N THR A 94 14.86 19.10 23.80
CA THR A 94 13.65 18.29 23.76
C THR A 94 12.87 18.57 22.50
N HIS A 95 12.44 17.54 21.78
CA HIS A 95 11.61 17.62 20.58
C HIS A 95 10.16 17.90 20.97
N ASN A 96 9.60 19.01 20.53
CA ASN A 96 8.28 19.47 20.98
C ASN A 96 7.15 18.50 20.63
N GLN A 97 7.19 17.87 19.44
CA GLN A 97 6.10 17.00 18.98
C GLN A 97 6.08 15.62 19.62
N SER A 98 7.20 15.17 20.18
CA SER A 98 7.27 13.90 20.91
C SER A 98 7.51 14.05 22.41
N GLY A 99 8.02 15.18 22.85
CA GLY A 99 8.43 15.38 24.23
C GLY A 99 9.72 14.67 24.63
N ASP A 100 10.50 14.16 23.66
CA ASP A 100 11.70 13.38 23.90
C ASP A 100 12.98 14.21 23.68
N LYS A 101 14.00 13.97 24.50
CA LYS A 101 15.37 14.13 24.08
C LYS A 101 15.80 12.94 23.27
N GLY A 102 16.62 13.14 22.24
CA GLY A 102 16.99 12.02 21.38
C GLY A 102 18.37 12.10 20.76
N TRP A 103 18.82 10.94 20.32
CA TRP A 103 20.08 10.72 19.62
C TRP A 103 19.84 9.82 18.43
N TRP A 104 20.66 9.98 17.41
CA TRP A 104 20.69 9.13 16.24
C TRP A 104 21.89 8.22 16.26
N PHE A 105 21.68 6.96 15.91
CA PHE A 105 22.71 5.97 15.63
C PHE A 105 22.60 5.53 14.19
N ASP A 106 23.51 6.01 13.34
CA ASP A 106 23.57 5.68 11.92
C ASP A 106 24.40 4.41 11.72
N PHE A 107 23.75 3.36 11.25
CA PHE A 107 24.37 2.09 10.91
C PHE A 107 24.11 1.68 9.45
N SER A 108 23.88 2.65 8.56
CA SER A 108 23.56 2.44 7.15
C SER A 108 24.62 1.63 6.39
N SER A 109 25.86 1.65 6.87
CA SER A 109 26.97 0.86 6.30
C SER A 109 26.83 -0.66 6.53
N VAL A 110 25.96 -1.11 7.44
CA VAL A 110 25.65 -2.53 7.62
C VAL A 110 24.65 -2.94 6.55
N THR A 111 25.15 -3.59 5.49
CA THR A 111 24.36 -3.98 4.31
C THR A 111 24.22 -5.49 4.14
N THR A 112 24.98 -6.27 4.91
CA THR A 112 24.95 -7.73 4.83
C THR A 112 23.62 -8.26 5.34
N PRO A 113 22.90 -9.10 4.56
CA PRO A 113 21.69 -9.75 5.03
C PRO A 113 21.91 -10.60 6.29
N GLY A 114 20.95 -10.56 7.21
CA GLY A 114 21.01 -11.29 8.48
C GLY A 114 20.13 -10.68 9.56
N SER A 115 20.14 -11.31 10.74
CA SER A 115 19.40 -10.88 11.93
C SER A 115 20.33 -10.14 12.88
N TYR A 116 19.87 -8.99 13.35
CA TYR A 116 20.69 -8.07 14.14
C TYR A 116 19.90 -7.45 15.30
N TYR A 117 20.62 -6.79 16.19
CA TYR A 117 20.09 -5.88 17.20
C TYR A 117 21.10 -4.78 17.51
N ILE A 118 20.63 -3.67 18.05
CA ILE A 118 21.47 -2.56 18.52
C ILE A 118 21.70 -2.72 20.00
N TYR A 119 22.94 -2.51 20.45
CA TYR A 119 23.35 -2.71 21.81
C TYR A 119 24.04 -1.47 22.38
N ASP A 120 23.55 -1.00 23.53
CA ASP A 120 24.20 0.00 24.37
C ASP A 120 25.19 -0.71 25.31
N VAL A 121 26.47 -0.59 25.02
CA VAL A 121 27.56 -1.23 25.79
C VAL A 121 27.62 -0.72 27.23
N THR A 122 27.29 0.56 27.47
CA THR A 122 27.37 1.18 28.79
C THR A 122 26.21 0.75 29.69
N LYS A 123 25.02 0.60 29.11
CA LYS A 123 23.81 0.22 29.86
C LYS A 123 23.54 -1.26 29.89
N ASN A 124 24.24 -2.04 29.06
CA ASN A 124 24.04 -3.48 28.91
C ASN A 124 22.58 -3.82 28.51
N VAL A 125 22.04 -3.06 27.56
CA VAL A 125 20.67 -3.25 27.04
C VAL A 125 20.69 -3.26 25.51
N GLY A 126 19.72 -3.99 24.91
CA GLY A 126 19.59 -4.09 23.46
C GLY A 126 18.23 -3.59 22.95
N SER A 127 18.17 -3.33 21.65
CA SER A 127 16.91 -3.16 20.93
C SER A 127 16.19 -4.49 20.76
N TYR A 128 14.96 -4.45 20.26
CA TYR A 128 14.34 -5.59 19.60
C TYR A 128 15.27 -6.12 18.48
N ARG A 129 15.04 -7.40 18.10
CA ARG A 129 15.64 -7.99 16.91
C ARG A 129 15.08 -7.31 15.65
N PHE A 130 15.90 -7.19 14.61
CA PHE A 130 15.48 -6.77 13.27
C PHE A 130 16.28 -7.51 12.20
N GLU A 131 15.71 -7.56 11.01
CA GLU A 131 16.35 -8.19 9.86
C GLU A 131 16.96 -7.14 8.92
N ILE A 132 18.04 -7.49 8.24
CA ILE A 132 18.47 -6.81 7.01
C ILE A 132 18.28 -7.82 5.89
N SER A 133 17.36 -7.55 4.96
CA SER A 133 17.05 -8.48 3.88
C SER A 133 16.37 -7.75 2.71
N TYR A 134 16.54 -8.26 1.50
CA TYR A 134 15.80 -7.79 0.33
C TYR A 134 14.29 -8.10 0.42
N ASP A 135 13.93 -9.16 1.15
CA ASP A 135 12.55 -9.63 1.32
C ASP A 135 11.93 -9.21 2.68
N VAL A 136 12.59 -8.30 3.41
CA VAL A 136 12.22 -7.95 4.80
C VAL A 136 10.75 -7.52 4.96
N TYR A 137 10.16 -6.94 3.94
CA TYR A 137 8.78 -6.47 3.96
C TYR A 137 7.79 -7.35 3.17
N LYS A 138 8.22 -8.51 2.67
CA LYS A 138 7.36 -9.38 1.85
C LYS A 138 6.11 -9.83 2.61
N GLU A 139 6.27 -10.36 3.82
CA GLU A 139 5.14 -10.78 4.65
C GLU A 139 4.32 -9.59 5.17
N VAL A 140 4.97 -8.45 5.43
CA VAL A 140 4.28 -7.22 5.82
C VAL A 140 3.32 -6.76 4.72
N LEU A 141 3.77 -6.75 3.46
CA LEU A 141 2.95 -6.43 2.29
C LEU A 141 1.78 -7.40 2.15
N LYS A 142 2.07 -8.71 2.26
CA LYS A 142 1.04 -9.75 2.18
C LYS A 142 -0.06 -9.54 3.21
N GLN A 143 0.30 -9.35 4.49
CA GLN A 143 -0.69 -9.15 5.55
C GLN A 143 -1.46 -7.84 5.38
N ALA A 144 -0.79 -6.76 4.95
CA ALA A 144 -1.44 -5.48 4.68
C ALA A 144 -2.48 -5.56 3.55
N VAL A 145 -2.19 -6.31 2.47
CA VAL A 145 -3.16 -6.54 1.37
C VAL A 145 -4.32 -7.42 1.83
N ARG A 146 -4.05 -8.45 2.65
CA ARG A 146 -5.09 -9.35 3.18
C ARG A 146 -6.13 -8.67 4.06
N VAL A 147 -5.87 -7.46 4.55
CA VAL A 147 -6.89 -6.66 5.24
C VAL A 147 -8.14 -6.49 4.38
N TYR A 148 -7.99 -6.29 3.07
CA TYR A 148 -9.13 -6.14 2.16
C TYR A 148 -9.97 -7.40 2.06
N TYR A 149 -9.40 -8.59 2.18
CA TYR A 149 -10.15 -9.84 2.27
C TYR A 149 -11.07 -9.87 3.50
N TYR A 150 -10.60 -9.38 4.66
CA TYR A 150 -11.45 -9.29 5.86
C TYR A 150 -12.52 -8.19 5.73
N GLN A 151 -12.27 -7.15 4.93
CA GLN A 151 -13.23 -6.09 4.65
C GLN A 151 -14.29 -6.47 3.59
N ARG A 152 -14.17 -7.59 2.89
CA ARG A 152 -15.19 -8.03 1.91
C ARG A 152 -16.54 -8.24 2.60
N LEU A 153 -17.61 -7.65 2.09
CA LEU A 153 -18.99 -7.97 2.47
C LEU A 153 -19.59 -9.02 1.55
N ASN A 154 -20.66 -9.68 2.01
CA ASN A 154 -21.37 -10.75 1.28
C ASN A 154 -20.46 -11.94 0.89
N TYR A 155 -19.38 -12.15 1.62
CA TYR A 155 -18.43 -13.23 1.39
C TYR A 155 -18.04 -13.91 2.72
N PRO A 156 -18.08 -15.25 2.82
CA PRO A 156 -17.70 -15.94 4.05
C PRO A 156 -16.18 -15.91 4.26
N LYS A 157 -15.75 -15.68 5.49
CA LYS A 157 -14.34 -15.81 5.90
C LYS A 157 -14.17 -17.20 6.53
N GLN A 158 -13.56 -18.11 5.82
CA GLN A 158 -13.43 -19.50 6.25
C GLN A 158 -12.14 -20.15 5.78
N ALA A 159 -11.75 -21.24 6.43
CA ALA A 159 -10.62 -22.04 5.99
C ALA A 159 -10.80 -22.53 4.53
N PRO A 160 -9.71 -22.63 3.73
CA PRO A 160 -8.31 -22.43 4.11
C PRO A 160 -7.83 -20.97 4.08
N TYR A 161 -8.67 -20.00 3.67
CA TYR A 161 -8.28 -18.63 3.37
C TYR A 161 -8.15 -17.75 4.62
N THR A 162 -8.70 -18.17 5.72
CA THR A 162 -8.50 -17.51 7.02
C THR A 162 -8.23 -18.52 8.13
N ASP A 163 -7.54 -18.07 9.18
CA ASP A 163 -7.45 -18.83 10.42
C ASP A 163 -8.87 -19.02 11.01
N PRO A 164 -9.21 -20.19 11.52
CA PRO A 164 -10.52 -20.46 12.15
C PRO A 164 -10.92 -19.47 13.24
N LYS A 165 -9.96 -18.79 13.90
CA LYS A 165 -10.24 -17.77 14.89
C LYS A 165 -10.93 -16.52 14.34
N TRP A 166 -10.74 -16.21 13.04
CA TRP A 166 -11.37 -15.09 12.32
C TRP A 166 -12.43 -15.54 11.32
N ALA A 167 -12.93 -16.77 11.46
CA ALA A 167 -13.98 -17.27 10.62
C ALA A 167 -15.31 -16.56 10.91
N ASP A 168 -16.02 -16.21 9.84
CA ASP A 168 -17.36 -15.64 9.86
C ASP A 168 -18.15 -16.07 8.63
N GLY A 169 -19.49 -16.09 8.72
CA GLY A 169 -20.39 -16.36 7.59
C GLY A 169 -20.39 -15.22 6.56
N ALA A 170 -21.12 -15.43 5.47
CA ALA A 170 -21.41 -14.34 4.55
C ALA A 170 -22.33 -13.32 5.25
N SER A 171 -21.93 -12.05 5.24
CA SER A 171 -22.67 -10.95 5.87
C SER A 171 -23.75 -10.39 4.96
N PHE A 172 -24.80 -9.82 5.52
CA PHE A 172 -25.85 -9.06 4.81
C PHE A 172 -26.53 -9.81 3.65
N GLU A 173 -26.76 -11.11 3.80
CA GLU A 173 -27.46 -11.99 2.83
C GLU A 173 -28.96 -12.14 3.14
N GLY A 174 -29.47 -11.53 4.20
CA GLY A 174 -30.85 -11.64 4.65
C GLY A 174 -31.84 -10.78 3.84
N PRO A 175 -33.14 -10.89 4.16
CA PRO A 175 -34.18 -10.05 3.57
C PRO A 175 -33.92 -8.55 3.82
N ASN A 176 -34.14 -7.72 2.81
CA ASN A 176 -33.91 -6.26 2.87
C ASN A 176 -32.43 -5.87 3.14
N GLN A 177 -31.50 -6.80 2.91
CA GLN A 177 -30.09 -6.54 3.00
C GLN A 177 -29.50 -6.35 1.59
N ASP A 178 -28.19 -6.44 1.42
CA ASP A 178 -27.47 -5.97 0.22
C ASP A 178 -28.03 -6.48 -1.12
N ARG A 179 -28.52 -7.75 -1.20
CA ARG A 179 -29.18 -8.25 -2.43
C ARG A 179 -30.58 -7.71 -2.66
N PHE A 180 -31.16 -7.12 -1.63
CA PHE A 180 -32.50 -6.56 -1.64
C PHE A 180 -32.52 -5.18 -0.96
N ALA A 181 -31.43 -4.42 -1.10
CA ALA A 181 -31.29 -3.08 -0.54
C ALA A 181 -32.36 -2.15 -1.13
N ARG A 182 -33.04 -1.39 -0.27
CA ARG A 182 -34.13 -0.51 -0.68
C ARG A 182 -33.70 0.95 -0.76
N SER A 183 -34.49 1.74 -1.48
CA SER A 183 -34.26 3.18 -1.53
C SER A 183 -34.45 3.82 -0.13
N ARG A 184 -33.55 4.70 0.26
CA ARG A 184 -33.66 5.48 1.49
C ARG A 184 -34.94 6.34 1.55
N TYR A 185 -35.48 6.71 0.39
CA TYR A 185 -36.70 7.52 0.31
C TYR A 185 -37.99 6.70 0.39
N ASP A 186 -37.92 5.38 0.21
CA ASP A 186 -39.06 4.47 0.26
C ASP A 186 -38.63 3.12 0.86
N LYS A 187 -38.23 3.15 2.11
CA LYS A 187 -37.64 2.03 2.85
C LYS A 187 -38.55 0.81 3.01
N THR A 188 -39.85 1.02 2.91
CA THR A 188 -40.88 -0.02 3.10
C THR A 188 -41.29 -0.70 1.79
N ASN A 189 -41.01 -0.10 0.64
CA ASN A 189 -41.46 -0.56 -0.66
C ASN A 189 -40.51 -1.61 -1.28
N PRO A 190 -40.90 -2.88 -1.39
CA PRO A 190 -40.08 -3.91 -1.98
C PRO A 190 -39.80 -3.70 -3.48
N ALA A 191 -40.62 -2.88 -4.18
CA ALA A 191 -40.39 -2.58 -5.60
C ALA A 191 -39.12 -1.73 -5.83
N THR A 192 -38.58 -1.07 -4.79
CA THR A 192 -37.32 -0.32 -4.86
C THR A 192 -36.08 -1.20 -4.65
N ALA A 193 -36.27 -2.49 -4.34
CA ALA A 193 -35.17 -3.38 -4.03
C ALA A 193 -34.17 -3.54 -5.21
N LYS A 194 -32.88 -3.46 -4.90
CA LYS A 194 -31.77 -3.63 -5.83
C LYS A 194 -30.75 -4.61 -5.27
N ASP A 195 -30.12 -5.38 -6.16
CA ASP A 195 -28.99 -6.23 -5.79
C ASP A 195 -27.69 -5.41 -5.83
N LEU A 196 -27.19 -5.06 -4.65
CA LEU A 196 -25.98 -4.24 -4.43
C LEU A 196 -24.95 -4.97 -3.56
N HIS A 197 -24.90 -6.31 -3.67
CA HIS A 197 -23.98 -7.14 -2.90
C HIS A 197 -22.52 -6.94 -3.33
N GLY A 198 -21.57 -7.39 -2.48
CA GLY A 198 -20.14 -7.28 -2.68
C GLY A 198 -19.58 -5.97 -2.15
N GLY A 199 -18.34 -5.67 -2.49
CA GLY A 199 -17.60 -4.51 -2.03
C GLY A 199 -17.00 -4.69 -0.64
N TRP A 200 -16.21 -3.70 -0.24
CA TRP A 200 -15.59 -3.63 1.08
C TRP A 200 -16.41 -2.78 2.04
N GLN A 201 -16.40 -3.14 3.32
CA GLN A 201 -16.73 -2.18 4.36
C GLN A 201 -15.65 -1.10 4.41
N ASP A 202 -16.07 0.15 4.63
CA ASP A 202 -15.20 1.32 4.49
C ASP A 202 -14.13 1.42 5.57
N ALA A 203 -14.54 1.32 6.82
CA ALA A 203 -13.68 1.58 7.97
C ALA A 203 -13.99 0.61 9.12
N GLY A 204 -14.24 1.13 10.31
CA GLY A 204 -14.70 0.36 11.46
C GLY A 204 -16.17 -0.04 11.41
N ASP A 205 -16.95 0.57 10.53
CA ASP A 205 -18.36 0.25 10.27
C ASP A 205 -18.51 -0.72 9.08
N TYR A 206 -19.75 -1.15 8.78
CA TYR A 206 -20.04 -2.07 7.67
C TYR A 206 -20.71 -1.39 6.48
N ASN A 207 -20.67 -0.07 6.39
CA ASN A 207 -21.25 0.66 5.28
C ASN A 207 -20.30 0.72 4.09
N LYS A 208 -20.83 0.98 2.92
CA LYS A 208 -20.12 1.06 1.65
C LYS A 208 -20.38 2.40 0.99
N TYR A 209 -19.31 3.13 0.66
CA TYR A 209 -19.37 4.49 0.13
C TYR A 209 -18.60 4.58 -1.19
N VAL A 210 -19.30 4.91 -2.28
CA VAL A 210 -18.66 4.94 -3.62
C VAL A 210 -17.56 5.99 -3.70
N THR A 211 -17.79 7.18 -3.16
CA THR A 211 -16.81 8.28 -3.21
C THR A 211 -15.55 7.99 -2.41
N PHE A 212 -15.66 7.20 -1.33
CA PHE A 212 -14.50 6.85 -0.49
C PHE A 212 -13.60 5.78 -1.12
N THR A 213 -14.05 5.11 -2.19
CA THR A 213 -13.23 4.13 -2.92
C THR A 213 -12.17 4.75 -3.83
N LEU A 214 -12.31 6.04 -4.20
CA LEU A 214 -11.42 6.68 -5.17
C LEU A 214 -9.95 6.67 -4.70
N SER A 215 -9.70 7.10 -3.48
CA SER A 215 -8.33 7.18 -2.94
C SER A 215 -7.66 5.81 -2.81
N PRO A 216 -8.25 4.81 -2.14
CA PRO A 216 -7.63 3.50 -2.01
C PRO A 216 -7.42 2.82 -3.37
N LEU A 217 -8.40 2.84 -4.27
CA LEU A 217 -8.26 2.20 -5.59
C LEU A 217 -7.18 2.89 -6.43
N CYS A 218 -7.13 4.22 -6.45
CA CYS A 218 -6.02 4.93 -7.10
C CYS A 218 -4.65 4.59 -6.48
N ASN A 219 -4.56 4.51 -5.15
CA ASN A 219 -3.32 4.17 -4.47
C ASN A 219 -2.83 2.76 -4.80
N LEU A 220 -3.73 1.77 -4.77
CA LEU A 220 -3.42 0.36 -5.01
C LEU A 220 -3.08 0.10 -6.49
N LEU A 221 -3.90 0.62 -7.40
CA LEU A 221 -3.71 0.44 -8.84
C LEU A 221 -2.42 1.12 -9.35
N GLU A 222 -2.12 2.34 -8.87
CA GLU A 222 -0.88 3.03 -9.22
C GLU A 222 0.35 2.34 -8.59
N ALA A 223 0.25 1.83 -7.35
CA ALA A 223 1.31 1.04 -6.74
C ALA A 223 1.60 -0.23 -7.55
N TYR A 224 0.55 -0.94 -7.98
CA TYR A 224 0.68 -2.09 -8.88
C TYR A 224 1.35 -1.69 -10.20
N ARG A 225 0.86 -0.64 -10.86
CA ARG A 225 1.41 -0.16 -12.14
C ARG A 225 2.90 0.15 -12.06
N MET A 226 3.34 0.78 -10.95
CA MET A 226 4.73 1.15 -10.75
C MET A 226 5.63 -0.07 -10.45
N HIS A 227 5.13 -1.05 -9.73
CA HIS A 227 5.94 -2.17 -9.23
C HIS A 227 5.17 -3.51 -9.31
N PRO A 228 4.75 -3.97 -10.50
CA PRO A 228 3.88 -5.14 -10.64
C PRO A 228 4.53 -6.44 -10.14
N LEU A 229 5.86 -6.53 -10.17
CA LEU A 229 6.60 -7.72 -9.75
C LEU A 229 6.67 -7.92 -8.22
N LEU A 230 6.23 -6.94 -7.44
CA LEU A 230 6.17 -7.06 -5.98
C LEU A 230 4.90 -7.77 -5.50
N PHE A 231 3.93 -7.94 -6.37
CA PHE A 231 2.67 -8.59 -6.04
C PHE A 231 2.63 -10.00 -6.62
N SER A 232 2.35 -10.96 -5.76
CA SER A 232 2.23 -12.38 -6.14
C SER A 232 0.76 -12.83 -6.11
N ASP A 233 0.55 -14.04 -6.60
CA ASP A 233 -0.73 -14.74 -6.69
C ASP A 233 -0.78 -15.90 -5.66
N ASP A 234 -0.31 -15.61 -4.40
CA ASP A 234 -0.19 -16.58 -3.32
C ASP A 234 -0.48 -16.01 -1.91
N TYR A 235 -1.31 -14.97 -1.83
CA TYR A 235 -1.63 -14.34 -0.55
C TYR A 235 -2.65 -15.12 0.27
N ASN A 236 -3.08 -16.26 -0.22
CA ASN A 236 -4.08 -17.13 0.41
C ASN A 236 -5.45 -16.43 0.54
N ILE A 237 -5.94 -15.91 -0.57
CA ILE A 237 -7.33 -15.50 -0.77
C ILE A 237 -8.01 -16.52 -1.71
N PRO A 238 -9.34 -16.52 -1.85
CA PRO A 238 -10.03 -17.53 -2.68
C PRO A 238 -9.58 -17.57 -4.13
N GLU A 239 -9.12 -16.46 -4.66
CA GLU A 239 -8.67 -16.30 -6.04
C GLU A 239 -7.19 -16.68 -6.24
N SER A 240 -6.40 -16.84 -5.17
CA SER A 240 -4.97 -17.16 -5.26
C SER A 240 -4.70 -18.36 -6.17
N GLY A 241 -3.75 -18.23 -7.08
CA GLY A 241 -3.38 -19.25 -8.05
C GLY A 241 -4.12 -19.16 -9.38
N ASN A 242 -4.90 -18.09 -9.62
CA ASN A 242 -5.67 -17.90 -10.86
C ASN A 242 -4.87 -17.23 -12.00
N GLY A 243 -3.64 -16.81 -11.74
CA GLY A 243 -2.77 -16.10 -12.69
C GLY A 243 -2.93 -14.57 -12.68
N VAL A 244 -3.76 -14.04 -11.79
CA VAL A 244 -3.91 -12.62 -11.50
C VAL A 244 -3.26 -12.35 -10.13
N PRO A 245 -2.44 -11.30 -9.96
CA PRO A 245 -1.93 -10.96 -8.63
C PRO A 245 -3.06 -10.68 -7.63
N ASP A 246 -2.99 -11.26 -6.44
CA ASP A 246 -4.04 -11.22 -5.42
C ASP A 246 -4.48 -9.79 -5.02
N LEU A 247 -3.57 -8.81 -5.11
CA LEU A 247 -3.96 -7.41 -4.96
C LEU A 247 -5.04 -7.00 -5.96
N LEU A 248 -4.89 -7.42 -7.22
CA LEU A 248 -5.86 -7.08 -8.27
C LEU A 248 -7.16 -7.85 -8.11
N ASP A 249 -7.15 -9.06 -7.57
CA ASP A 249 -8.37 -9.78 -7.23
C ASP A 249 -9.13 -9.09 -6.09
N GLU A 250 -8.44 -8.56 -5.08
CA GLU A 250 -9.08 -7.73 -4.05
C GLU A 250 -9.65 -6.44 -4.64
N VAL A 251 -8.89 -5.74 -5.47
CA VAL A 251 -9.37 -4.53 -6.18
C VAL A 251 -10.57 -4.86 -7.06
N LYS A 252 -10.57 -6.02 -7.74
CA LYS A 252 -11.69 -6.48 -8.57
C LYS A 252 -12.97 -6.70 -7.76
N TRP A 253 -12.87 -7.19 -6.52
CA TRP A 253 -14.01 -7.36 -5.62
C TRP A 253 -14.77 -6.04 -5.41
N GLU A 254 -14.05 -4.96 -5.16
CA GLU A 254 -14.62 -3.62 -5.00
C GLU A 254 -15.16 -3.06 -6.32
N ILE A 255 -14.42 -3.21 -7.41
CA ILE A 255 -14.84 -2.74 -8.73
C ILE A 255 -16.11 -3.44 -9.19
N ASP A 256 -16.26 -4.73 -8.95
CA ASP A 256 -17.48 -5.47 -9.32
C ASP A 256 -18.69 -4.99 -8.50
N TRP A 257 -18.50 -4.52 -7.27
CA TRP A 257 -19.56 -3.81 -6.54
C TRP A 257 -19.87 -2.45 -7.19
N LEU A 258 -18.88 -1.65 -7.55
CA LEU A 258 -19.11 -0.37 -8.26
C LEU A 258 -19.85 -0.57 -9.59
N LYS A 259 -19.60 -1.66 -10.31
CA LYS A 259 -20.37 -2.02 -11.52
C LYS A 259 -21.86 -2.23 -11.19
N ARG A 260 -22.18 -2.94 -10.09
CA ARG A 260 -23.57 -3.11 -9.64
C ARG A 260 -24.22 -1.79 -9.25
N MET A 261 -23.46 -0.90 -8.58
CA MET A 261 -23.93 0.45 -8.25
C MET A 261 -24.25 1.28 -9.50
N GLN A 262 -23.55 1.04 -10.62
CA GLN A 262 -23.87 1.65 -11.92
C GLN A 262 -25.08 1.00 -12.58
N ASP A 263 -25.08 -0.32 -12.71
CA ASP A 263 -26.12 -1.07 -13.42
C ASP A 263 -27.51 -0.84 -12.79
N ALA A 264 -27.57 -0.78 -11.46
CA ALA A 264 -28.80 -0.63 -10.72
C ALA A 264 -29.49 0.73 -10.91
N THR A 265 -28.77 1.77 -11.36
CA THR A 265 -29.38 3.09 -11.66
C THR A 265 -30.19 3.08 -12.94
N GLY A 266 -29.78 2.31 -13.95
CA GLY A 266 -30.33 2.35 -15.31
C GLY A 266 -30.03 3.61 -16.10
N THR A 267 -29.21 4.53 -15.56
CA THR A 267 -28.89 5.85 -16.13
C THR A 267 -27.44 5.96 -16.61
N ASN A 268 -26.59 4.98 -16.30
CA ASN A 268 -25.14 5.00 -16.38
C ASN A 268 -24.41 5.84 -15.30
N GLY A 269 -25.15 6.49 -14.39
CA GLY A 269 -24.59 7.05 -13.16
C GLY A 269 -24.40 5.97 -12.10
N LEU A 270 -23.86 6.33 -10.94
CA LEU A 270 -23.66 5.40 -9.82
C LEU A 270 -24.47 5.86 -8.60
N PHE A 271 -25.09 4.91 -7.87
CA PHE A 271 -25.58 5.18 -6.53
C PHE A 271 -24.43 5.63 -5.62
N LEU A 272 -24.76 6.41 -4.57
CA LEU A 272 -23.74 7.02 -3.73
C LEU A 272 -23.20 6.07 -2.66
N LYS A 273 -24.07 5.38 -1.93
CA LYS A 273 -23.72 4.48 -0.83
C LYS A 273 -24.75 3.40 -0.59
N VAL A 274 -24.36 2.35 0.13
CA VAL A 274 -25.25 1.34 0.73
C VAL A 274 -24.91 1.22 2.21
N GLY A 275 -25.91 1.41 3.07
CA GLY A 275 -25.69 1.36 4.51
C GLY A 275 -26.97 1.11 5.31
N THR A 276 -26.83 1.06 6.61
CA THR A 276 -27.94 1.04 7.60
C THR A 276 -28.35 2.46 7.96
N ASP A 277 -29.48 2.63 8.65
CA ASP A 277 -29.93 3.95 9.15
C ASP A 277 -28.93 4.60 10.09
N ASN A 278 -28.24 3.79 10.92
CA ASN A 278 -27.21 4.21 11.84
C ASN A 278 -25.95 3.35 11.61
N TYR A 279 -24.87 3.67 12.32
CA TYR A 279 -23.69 2.81 12.29
C TYR A 279 -23.96 1.45 12.91
N ASN A 280 -23.26 0.43 12.40
CA ASN A 280 -23.40 -0.95 12.85
C ASN A 280 -22.85 -1.12 14.28
N SER A 281 -23.46 -2.03 15.05
CA SER A 281 -23.02 -2.37 16.41
C SER A 281 -22.98 -3.88 16.67
N VAL A 282 -23.27 -4.70 15.68
CA VAL A 282 -23.37 -6.16 15.80
C VAL A 282 -22.07 -6.82 15.33
N SER A 283 -21.49 -7.69 16.13
CA SER A 283 -20.28 -8.46 15.84
C SER A 283 -20.58 -9.95 15.94
N PRO A 284 -20.07 -10.78 14.98
CA PRO A 284 -19.42 -10.42 13.72
C PRO A 284 -20.41 -9.94 12.66
N PRO A 285 -19.95 -9.48 11.48
CA PRO A 285 -20.80 -8.93 10.41
C PRO A 285 -21.94 -9.83 9.97
N SER A 286 -21.74 -11.17 9.95
CA SER A 286 -22.77 -12.13 9.53
C SER A 286 -23.99 -12.19 10.45
N LEU A 287 -23.89 -11.69 11.67
CA LEU A 287 -25.00 -11.63 12.64
C LEU A 287 -25.82 -10.34 12.54
N ASP A 288 -25.36 -9.36 11.76
CA ASP A 288 -26.10 -8.12 11.58
C ASP A 288 -27.27 -8.32 10.61
N ASN A 289 -28.50 -8.22 11.16
CA ASN A 289 -29.74 -8.37 10.42
C ASN A 289 -30.43 -7.04 10.11
N ASN A 290 -29.77 -5.90 10.31
CA ASN A 290 -30.32 -4.60 10.02
C ASN A 290 -30.60 -4.45 8.52
N PRO A 291 -31.73 -3.81 8.13
CA PRO A 291 -32.00 -3.50 6.73
C PRO A 291 -30.93 -2.57 6.14
N ARG A 292 -30.66 -2.76 4.85
CA ARG A 292 -29.70 -1.96 4.07
C ARG A 292 -30.44 -1.09 3.08
N TYR A 293 -30.01 0.15 2.97
CA TYR A 293 -30.61 1.14 2.10
C TYR A 293 -29.55 1.75 1.19
N TYR A 294 -29.95 2.12 -0.02
CA TYR A 294 -29.07 2.86 -0.92
C TYR A 294 -29.49 4.31 -1.06
N VAL A 295 -28.50 5.17 -1.22
CA VAL A 295 -28.67 6.56 -1.64
C VAL A 295 -28.64 6.59 -3.15
N PRO A 296 -29.59 7.31 -3.80
CA PRO A 296 -29.66 7.41 -5.25
C PRO A 296 -28.37 7.90 -5.92
N GLU A 297 -28.42 7.97 -7.25
CA GLU A 297 -27.35 8.49 -8.09
C GLU A 297 -26.97 9.93 -7.71
N CYS A 298 -25.65 10.18 -7.60
CA CYS A 298 -25.08 11.50 -7.37
C CYS A 298 -24.02 11.81 -8.42
N THR A 299 -23.73 13.09 -8.62
CA THR A 299 -22.65 13.53 -9.50
C THR A 299 -21.30 13.04 -8.99
N SER A 300 -21.06 13.16 -7.68
CA SER A 300 -19.81 12.73 -7.03
C SER A 300 -19.53 11.25 -7.22
N SER A 301 -20.50 10.38 -6.96
CA SER A 301 -20.35 8.93 -7.16
C SER A 301 -20.16 8.56 -8.63
N THR A 302 -20.88 9.24 -9.53
CA THR A 302 -20.77 9.01 -10.98
C THR A 302 -19.39 9.40 -11.49
N LEU A 303 -18.82 10.52 -11.04
CA LEU A 303 -17.45 10.93 -11.38
C LEU A 303 -16.40 9.99 -10.77
N THR A 304 -16.62 9.49 -9.56
CA THR A 304 -15.79 8.44 -8.96
C THR A 304 -15.74 7.21 -9.85
N GLY A 305 -16.91 6.73 -10.31
CA GLY A 305 -17.01 5.61 -11.25
C GLY A 305 -16.23 5.87 -12.54
N ALA A 306 -16.36 7.05 -13.13
CA ALA A 306 -15.61 7.40 -14.34
C ALA A 306 -14.08 7.32 -14.12
N ALA A 307 -13.57 7.84 -13.00
CA ALA A 307 -12.16 7.84 -12.68
C ALA A 307 -11.63 6.41 -12.37
N VAL A 308 -12.34 5.67 -11.51
CA VAL A 308 -11.92 4.33 -11.07
C VAL A 308 -11.98 3.34 -12.23
N PHE A 309 -13.09 3.29 -12.98
CA PHE A 309 -13.22 2.36 -14.09
C PHE A 309 -12.20 2.60 -15.20
N SER A 310 -11.87 3.87 -15.49
CA SER A 310 -10.86 4.17 -16.52
C SER A 310 -9.46 3.70 -16.12
N LEU A 311 -8.99 4.01 -14.90
CA LEU A 311 -7.70 3.53 -14.40
C LEU A 311 -7.66 2.00 -14.32
N SER A 312 -8.70 1.39 -13.76
CA SER A 312 -8.80 -0.06 -13.65
C SER A 312 -8.80 -0.74 -15.02
N GLY A 313 -9.55 -0.20 -15.97
CA GLY A 313 -9.59 -0.72 -17.34
C GLY A 313 -8.21 -0.76 -18.00
N ILE A 314 -7.40 0.28 -17.81
CA ILE A 314 -6.00 0.31 -18.27
C ILE A 314 -5.19 -0.83 -17.63
N ILE A 315 -5.29 -0.99 -16.30
CA ILE A 315 -4.50 -1.97 -15.56
C ILE A 315 -4.89 -3.39 -15.92
N TYR A 316 -6.19 -3.74 -15.90
CA TYR A 316 -6.60 -5.11 -16.24
C TYR A 316 -6.29 -5.49 -17.68
N LYS A 317 -6.43 -4.56 -18.63
CA LYS A 317 -5.98 -4.82 -20.01
C LYS A 317 -4.49 -5.12 -20.10
N SER A 318 -3.67 -4.48 -19.28
CA SER A 318 -2.22 -4.70 -19.30
C SER A 318 -1.78 -6.09 -18.85
N LEU A 319 -2.68 -6.88 -18.20
CA LEU A 319 -2.41 -8.27 -17.84
C LEU A 319 -2.34 -9.20 -19.08
N GLY A 320 -2.95 -8.81 -20.19
CA GLY A 320 -2.75 -9.42 -21.51
C GLY A 320 -3.47 -10.76 -21.73
N THR A 321 -4.24 -11.29 -20.78
CA THR A 321 -5.10 -12.46 -21.02
C THR A 321 -6.43 -12.02 -21.65
N ASP A 322 -7.04 -12.86 -22.49
CA ASP A 322 -8.31 -12.52 -23.16
C ASP A 322 -9.41 -12.12 -22.17
N SER A 323 -9.51 -12.83 -21.05
CA SER A 323 -10.48 -12.53 -20.00
C SER A 323 -10.23 -11.15 -19.35
N MET A 324 -8.98 -10.80 -19.06
CA MET A 324 -8.63 -9.52 -18.45
C MET A 324 -8.69 -8.36 -19.47
N ILE A 325 -8.37 -8.60 -20.73
CA ILE A 325 -8.60 -7.64 -21.81
C ILE A 325 -10.11 -7.34 -21.96
N SER A 326 -10.95 -8.39 -21.98
CA SER A 326 -12.41 -8.23 -22.05
C SER A 326 -12.95 -7.48 -20.84
N TYR A 327 -12.52 -7.85 -19.63
CA TYR A 327 -12.90 -7.16 -18.39
C TYR A 327 -12.49 -5.68 -18.41
N GLY A 328 -11.26 -5.39 -18.81
CA GLY A 328 -10.77 -4.02 -18.91
C GLY A 328 -11.51 -3.20 -19.97
N ASN A 329 -11.93 -3.80 -21.10
CA ASN A 329 -12.75 -3.13 -22.11
C ASN A 329 -14.17 -2.81 -21.58
N ASP A 330 -14.80 -3.72 -20.80
CA ASP A 330 -16.07 -3.44 -20.10
C ASP A 330 -15.91 -2.23 -19.16
N LEU A 331 -14.83 -2.19 -18.38
CA LEU A 331 -14.56 -1.07 -17.48
C LEU A 331 -14.38 0.26 -18.21
N LEU A 332 -13.69 0.28 -19.35
CA LEU A 332 -13.53 1.49 -20.16
C LEU A 332 -14.85 1.98 -20.79
N ALA A 333 -15.71 1.05 -21.20
CA ALA A 333 -17.06 1.39 -21.66
C ALA A 333 -17.88 2.00 -20.53
N ARG A 334 -17.83 1.41 -19.32
CA ARG A 334 -18.50 1.92 -18.11
C ARG A 334 -17.98 3.29 -17.69
N ALA A 335 -16.67 3.50 -17.75
CA ALA A 335 -16.04 4.80 -17.49
C ALA A 335 -16.56 5.88 -18.43
N THR A 336 -16.64 5.56 -19.74
CA THR A 336 -17.16 6.46 -20.77
C THR A 336 -18.64 6.78 -20.52
N ASN A 337 -19.43 5.78 -20.16
CA ASN A 337 -20.84 5.96 -19.85
C ASN A 337 -21.06 6.87 -18.61
N ALA A 338 -20.30 6.63 -17.54
CA ALA A 338 -20.34 7.45 -16.33
C ALA A 338 -19.89 8.89 -16.61
N TRP A 339 -18.83 9.08 -17.39
CA TRP A 339 -18.37 10.38 -17.84
C TRP A 339 -19.46 11.15 -18.61
N ASN A 340 -20.07 10.50 -19.60
CA ASN A 340 -21.14 11.12 -20.41
C ASN A 340 -22.34 11.48 -19.53
N ARG A 341 -22.69 10.61 -18.58
CA ARG A 341 -23.76 10.90 -17.63
C ARG A 341 -23.44 12.11 -16.74
N ALA A 342 -22.25 12.16 -16.17
CA ALA A 342 -21.80 13.29 -15.37
C ALA A 342 -21.75 14.59 -16.19
N LYS A 343 -21.29 14.53 -17.43
CA LYS A 343 -21.27 15.68 -18.36
C LYS A 343 -22.66 16.27 -18.56
N ILE A 344 -23.69 15.41 -18.70
CA ILE A 344 -25.09 15.85 -18.86
C ILE A 344 -25.58 16.48 -17.55
N THR A 345 -25.41 15.80 -16.40
CA THR A 345 -25.96 16.25 -15.12
C THR A 345 -25.30 17.51 -14.59
N THR A 346 -24.09 17.80 -15.02
CA THR A 346 -23.32 19.00 -14.63
C THR A 346 -23.35 20.12 -15.67
N SER A 347 -24.18 20.02 -16.71
CA SER A 347 -24.15 20.98 -17.84
C SER A 347 -22.72 21.19 -18.37
N ASN A 348 -22.10 20.09 -18.78
CA ASN A 348 -20.72 20.09 -19.30
C ASN A 348 -19.67 20.55 -18.25
N PHE A 349 -19.77 20.03 -17.04
CA PHE A 349 -18.86 20.30 -15.90
C PHE A 349 -18.81 21.78 -15.46
N THR A 350 -19.92 22.47 -15.57
CA THR A 350 -20.05 23.87 -15.16
C THR A 350 -20.88 24.03 -13.90
N ILE A 351 -21.82 23.12 -13.60
CA ILE A 351 -22.73 23.14 -12.46
C ILE A 351 -22.57 21.86 -11.65
N PHE A 352 -22.20 21.99 -10.39
CA PHE A 352 -22.03 20.87 -9.45
C PHE A 352 -23.01 21.02 -8.28
N SER A 353 -23.37 19.91 -7.64
CA SER A 353 -24.24 19.88 -6.47
C SER A 353 -23.64 19.01 -5.37
N THR A 354 -23.88 19.39 -4.12
CA THR A 354 -23.50 18.66 -2.90
C THR A 354 -24.72 18.29 -2.05
N SER A 355 -25.94 18.30 -2.65
CA SER A 355 -27.19 18.09 -1.94
C SER A 355 -27.77 16.69 -2.11
N CYS A 356 -26.97 15.76 -2.62
CA CYS A 356 -27.42 14.41 -2.94
C CYS A 356 -27.60 13.52 -1.70
N ASP A 357 -26.71 13.67 -0.71
CA ASP A 357 -26.82 12.98 0.57
C ASP A 357 -27.50 13.91 1.58
N ASP A 358 -28.77 13.66 1.87
CA ASP A 358 -29.54 14.44 2.82
C ASP A 358 -29.57 13.85 4.24
N GLN A 359 -28.66 12.87 4.50
CA GLN A 359 -28.49 12.18 5.78
C GLN A 359 -29.74 11.40 6.27
N ASN A 360 -30.64 11.04 5.36
CA ASN A 360 -31.75 10.10 5.69
C ASN A 360 -31.22 8.69 6.05
N ILE A 361 -30.00 8.37 5.64
CA ILE A 361 -29.16 7.33 6.22
C ILE A 361 -28.07 8.07 6.97
N LYS A 362 -28.08 8.04 8.29
CA LYS A 362 -27.17 8.84 9.14
C LYS A 362 -25.76 8.31 9.20
N SER A 363 -25.53 7.08 8.79
CA SER A 363 -24.20 6.48 8.75
C SER A 363 -23.38 7.06 7.59
N GLY A 364 -22.56 8.06 7.88
CA GLY A 364 -21.62 8.69 6.96
C GLY A 364 -22.26 9.60 5.90
N ASP A 365 -21.72 10.81 5.76
CA ASP A 365 -22.02 11.71 4.64
C ASP A 365 -20.99 11.42 3.52
N ALA A 366 -21.47 10.93 2.38
CA ALA A 366 -20.63 10.48 1.28
C ALA A 366 -20.66 11.42 0.07
N ASP A 367 -21.52 12.45 0.05
CA ASP A 367 -21.50 13.46 -1.01
C ASP A 367 -20.37 14.47 -0.75
N VAL A 368 -19.47 14.59 -1.70
CA VAL A 368 -18.25 15.36 -1.51
C VAL A 368 -18.37 16.79 -2.04
N SER A 369 -17.46 17.66 -1.61
CA SER A 369 -17.47 19.07 -1.97
C SER A 369 -17.38 19.31 -3.49
N ILE A 370 -17.78 20.52 -3.91
CA ILE A 370 -17.66 20.94 -5.32
C ILE A 370 -16.19 20.87 -5.81
N ASP A 371 -15.23 21.18 -4.95
CA ASP A 371 -13.83 21.12 -5.33
C ASP A 371 -13.35 19.68 -5.50
N ASP A 372 -13.81 18.74 -4.67
CA ASP A 372 -13.57 17.31 -4.86
C ASP A 372 -14.17 16.82 -6.18
N GLN A 373 -15.40 17.22 -6.50
CA GLN A 373 -16.05 16.85 -7.77
C GLN A 373 -15.27 17.37 -8.99
N LYS A 374 -14.74 18.61 -8.95
CA LYS A 374 -13.84 19.13 -9.99
C LYS A 374 -12.56 18.31 -10.12
N GLU A 375 -11.96 17.91 -9.00
CA GLU A 375 -10.76 17.04 -8.98
C GLU A 375 -11.05 15.65 -9.53
N MET A 376 -12.25 15.12 -9.32
CA MET A 376 -12.70 13.87 -9.94
C MET A 376 -12.81 14.00 -11.46
N VAL A 377 -13.31 15.14 -11.98
CA VAL A 377 -13.29 15.42 -13.44
C VAL A 377 -11.88 15.43 -13.99
N VAL A 378 -10.96 16.12 -13.30
CA VAL A 378 -9.54 16.15 -13.68
C VAL A 378 -8.95 14.72 -13.70
N THR A 379 -9.21 13.94 -12.66
CA THR A 379 -8.71 12.56 -12.53
C THR A 379 -9.26 11.65 -13.62
N ALA A 380 -10.57 11.65 -13.83
CA ALA A 380 -11.21 10.83 -14.85
C ALA A 380 -10.76 11.20 -16.26
N SER A 381 -10.60 12.49 -16.55
CA SER A 381 -10.17 12.96 -17.89
C SER A 381 -8.78 12.46 -18.26
N VAL A 382 -7.85 12.39 -17.29
CA VAL A 382 -6.49 11.85 -17.55
C VAL A 382 -6.54 10.39 -17.93
N TYR A 383 -7.21 9.57 -17.12
CA TYR A 383 -7.23 8.13 -17.37
C TYR A 383 -8.07 7.75 -18.59
N LEU A 384 -9.15 8.47 -18.87
CA LEU A 384 -9.89 8.31 -20.12
C LEU A 384 -9.05 8.74 -21.34
N PHE A 385 -8.28 9.83 -21.24
CA PHE A 385 -7.35 10.23 -22.29
C PHE A 385 -6.26 9.18 -22.50
N GLU A 386 -5.65 8.71 -21.41
CA GLU A 386 -4.63 7.64 -21.46
C GLU A 386 -5.17 6.36 -22.12
N ALA A 387 -6.41 5.97 -21.80
CA ALA A 387 -7.01 4.74 -22.29
C ALA A 387 -7.44 4.80 -23.77
N THR A 388 -7.84 5.99 -24.25
CA THR A 388 -8.55 6.12 -25.54
C THR A 388 -7.83 6.99 -26.56
N GLY A 389 -6.91 7.86 -26.13
CA GLY A 389 -6.32 8.89 -26.99
C GLY A 389 -7.29 10.00 -27.43
N ASN A 390 -8.57 9.97 -26.96
CA ASN A 390 -9.57 10.93 -27.42
C ASN A 390 -9.26 12.35 -26.93
N ILE A 391 -9.14 13.27 -27.89
CA ILE A 391 -8.79 14.67 -27.67
C ILE A 391 -9.79 15.42 -26.78
N GLU A 392 -11.05 15.00 -26.72
CA GLU A 392 -12.08 15.62 -25.89
C GLU A 392 -11.69 15.56 -24.40
N TYR A 393 -11.19 14.41 -23.92
CA TYR A 393 -10.75 14.25 -22.54
C TYR A 393 -9.53 15.12 -22.23
N ARG A 394 -8.57 15.20 -23.17
CA ARG A 394 -7.42 16.09 -23.04
C ARG A 394 -7.85 17.57 -22.96
N GLN A 395 -8.77 18.01 -23.81
CA GLN A 395 -9.26 19.39 -23.80
C GLN A 395 -10.00 19.72 -22.51
N CYS A 396 -10.79 18.78 -21.98
CA CYS A 396 -11.43 18.92 -20.69
C CYS A 396 -10.38 19.07 -19.58
N PHE A 397 -9.35 18.20 -19.57
CA PHE A 397 -8.24 18.30 -18.62
C PHE A 397 -7.53 19.65 -18.71
N ASP A 398 -7.16 20.08 -19.90
CA ASP A 398 -6.44 21.37 -20.15
C ASP A 398 -7.24 22.59 -19.65
N THR A 399 -8.58 22.46 -19.62
CA THR A 399 -9.48 23.51 -19.08
C THR A 399 -9.60 23.44 -17.56
N MET A 400 -9.58 22.23 -16.99
CA MET A 400 -9.96 21.99 -15.60
C MET A 400 -8.78 21.83 -14.63
N TYR A 401 -7.58 21.46 -15.07
CA TYR A 401 -6.47 21.08 -14.21
C TYR A 401 -6.09 22.15 -13.16
N THR A 402 -6.24 23.45 -13.51
CA THR A 402 -5.97 24.55 -12.59
C THR A 402 -7.03 24.73 -11.51
N LYS A 403 -8.17 24.01 -11.60
CA LYS A 403 -9.21 23.98 -10.57
C LYS A 403 -8.89 22.99 -9.45
N ALA A 404 -7.90 22.13 -9.63
CA ALA A 404 -7.44 21.22 -8.59
C ALA A 404 -6.67 21.96 -7.49
N ARG A 405 -6.78 21.46 -6.24
CA ARG A 405 -6.19 22.12 -5.04
C ARG A 405 -4.69 22.30 -5.09
N PRO A 406 -3.85 21.50 -5.75
CA PRO A 406 -2.46 21.86 -5.98
C PRO A 406 -2.24 23.23 -6.64
N TYR A 407 -3.26 23.72 -7.36
CA TYR A 407 -3.26 25.05 -7.97
C TYR A 407 -4.03 26.09 -7.14
N THR A 408 -5.23 25.74 -6.67
CA THR A 408 -6.10 26.69 -5.96
C THR A 408 -5.58 27.03 -4.56
N TYR A 409 -5.01 26.04 -3.85
CA TYR A 409 -4.38 26.23 -2.53
C TYR A 409 -2.89 26.53 -2.62
N GLY A 410 -2.29 26.34 -3.77
CA GLY A 410 -0.90 26.71 -4.00
C GLY A 410 0.14 25.72 -3.49
N TRP A 411 -0.20 24.54 -3.02
CA TRP A 411 0.74 23.54 -2.53
C TRP A 411 0.30 22.10 -2.81
N TRP A 412 1.29 21.18 -2.86
CA TRP A 412 1.10 19.75 -3.05
C TRP A 412 1.26 19.05 -1.70
N GLY A 413 0.20 19.07 -0.91
CA GLY A 413 0.20 18.48 0.43
C GLY A 413 -0.11 16.99 0.41
N PRO A 414 -0.22 16.38 1.59
CA PRO A 414 -0.52 14.94 1.73
C PRO A 414 -1.99 14.60 1.54
N TYR A 415 -2.78 15.56 1.10
CA TYR A 415 -4.20 15.38 0.80
C TYR A 415 -4.42 15.30 -0.72
N TYR A 416 -5.58 14.79 -1.12
CA TYR A 416 -6.00 14.75 -2.54
C TYR A 416 -5.04 14.00 -3.44
N SER A 417 -4.53 12.86 -2.95
CA SER A 417 -3.48 12.08 -3.62
C SER A 417 -3.90 11.61 -5.03
N SER A 418 -5.18 11.31 -5.25
CA SER A 418 -5.69 10.82 -6.54
C SER A 418 -5.50 11.85 -7.65
N VAL A 419 -5.92 13.10 -7.45
CA VAL A 419 -5.75 14.16 -8.45
C VAL A 419 -4.28 14.53 -8.64
N GLN A 420 -3.47 14.49 -7.59
CA GLN A 420 -2.02 14.75 -7.70
C GLN A 420 -1.34 13.71 -8.59
N LYS A 421 -1.66 12.42 -8.40
CA LYS A 421 -1.18 11.34 -9.28
C LYS A 421 -1.63 11.52 -10.72
N ALA A 422 -2.90 11.88 -10.93
CA ALA A 422 -3.45 12.14 -12.26
C ALA A 422 -2.74 13.31 -12.96
N LEU A 423 -2.52 14.43 -12.25
CA LEU A 423 -1.75 15.57 -12.77
C LEU A 423 -0.35 15.15 -13.22
N LEU A 424 0.38 14.42 -12.36
CA LEU A 424 1.72 13.95 -12.69
C LEU A 424 1.70 12.94 -13.83
N ARG A 425 0.71 12.04 -13.85
CA ARG A 425 0.53 11.09 -14.95
C ARG A 425 0.31 11.79 -16.26
N TYR A 426 -0.59 12.79 -16.31
CA TYR A 426 -0.80 13.59 -17.52
C TYR A 426 0.51 14.18 -18.06
N SER A 427 1.38 14.67 -17.17
CA SER A 427 2.62 15.35 -17.55
C SER A 427 3.62 14.48 -18.31
N VAL A 428 3.38 13.17 -18.38
CA VAL A 428 4.24 12.20 -19.09
C VAL A 428 3.49 11.40 -20.14
N LEU A 429 2.20 11.70 -20.37
CA LEU A 429 1.42 10.99 -21.39
C LEU A 429 1.80 11.46 -22.80
N PRO A 430 1.91 10.54 -23.76
CA PRO A 430 1.98 10.89 -25.16
C PRO A 430 0.76 11.71 -25.59
N GLY A 431 0.97 12.75 -26.35
CA GLY A 431 -0.10 13.63 -26.81
C GLY A 431 -0.65 14.61 -25.76
N ALA A 432 -0.09 14.65 -24.55
CA ALA A 432 -0.38 15.69 -23.58
C ALA A 432 0.01 17.07 -24.13
N THR A 433 -0.74 18.11 -23.77
CA THR A 433 -0.40 19.49 -24.15
C THR A 433 0.91 19.92 -23.49
N ALA A 434 1.96 20.14 -24.27
CA ALA A 434 3.32 20.34 -23.78
C ALA A 434 3.44 21.48 -22.75
N SER A 435 2.74 22.60 -22.97
CA SER A 435 2.73 23.73 -22.01
C SER A 435 2.06 23.37 -20.69
N VAL A 436 0.99 22.58 -20.71
CA VAL A 436 0.29 22.10 -19.51
C VAL A 436 1.16 21.10 -18.76
N ALA A 437 1.75 20.13 -19.46
CA ALA A 437 2.68 19.16 -18.88
C ALA A 437 3.88 19.86 -18.22
N SER A 438 4.49 20.84 -18.89
CA SER A 438 5.59 21.65 -18.33
C SER A 438 5.15 22.45 -17.10
N ASN A 439 3.96 23.04 -17.11
CA ASN A 439 3.41 23.78 -15.98
C ASN A 439 3.23 22.86 -14.75
N ILE A 440 2.64 21.68 -14.91
CA ILE A 440 2.46 20.70 -13.84
C ILE A 440 3.80 20.30 -13.23
N ARG A 441 4.79 19.94 -14.06
CA ARG A 441 6.12 19.54 -13.59
C ARG A 441 6.84 20.67 -12.87
N SER A 442 6.78 21.90 -13.40
CA SER A 442 7.36 23.09 -12.75
C SER A 442 6.69 23.38 -11.42
N ARG A 443 5.36 23.24 -11.36
CA ARG A 443 4.59 23.43 -10.12
C ARG A 443 5.02 22.43 -9.06
N LYS A 444 5.12 21.14 -9.41
CA LYS A 444 5.62 20.10 -8.50
C LYS A 444 7.06 20.37 -8.08
N ALA A 445 7.94 20.72 -9.03
CA ALA A 445 9.36 21.01 -8.76
C ALA A 445 9.56 22.14 -7.75
N GLY A 446 8.70 23.16 -7.78
CA GLY A 446 8.74 24.30 -6.86
C GLY A 446 8.20 24.01 -5.45
N GLN A 447 7.70 22.82 -5.17
CA GLN A 447 7.12 22.47 -3.87
C GLN A 447 8.19 22.06 -2.85
N ASN A 448 8.78 23.06 -2.21
CA ASN A 448 9.75 22.93 -1.11
C ASN A 448 9.14 23.26 0.26
N GLY A 449 7.81 23.28 0.36
CA GLY A 449 7.08 23.59 1.59
C GLY A 449 7.05 22.47 2.59
N VAL A 450 6.11 22.54 3.52
CA VAL A 450 5.84 21.56 4.56
C VAL A 450 5.76 20.14 3.99
N LEU A 451 6.38 19.18 4.67
CA LEU A 451 6.51 17.75 4.27
C LEU A 451 7.44 17.54 3.07
N SER A 452 8.30 18.51 2.78
CA SER A 452 9.35 18.39 1.78
C SER A 452 10.63 17.83 2.38
N ILE A 453 11.58 17.53 1.48
CA ILE A 453 12.95 17.18 1.89
C ILE A 453 13.65 18.28 2.72
N ASN A 454 13.14 19.51 2.73
CA ASN A 454 13.71 20.58 3.58
C ASN A 454 13.53 20.28 5.07
N ASP A 455 12.37 19.75 5.48
CA ASP A 455 12.16 19.33 6.87
C ASP A 455 13.10 18.19 7.27
N TYR A 456 13.32 17.26 6.35
CA TYR A 456 14.27 16.16 6.54
C TYR A 456 15.71 16.69 6.66
N ASN A 457 16.16 17.56 5.75
CA ASN A 457 17.49 18.18 5.77
C ASN A 457 17.72 19.03 7.01
N ASN A 458 16.72 19.81 7.42
CA ASN A 458 16.77 20.69 8.60
C ASN A 458 16.64 19.89 9.91
N LYS A 459 16.49 18.56 9.80
CA LYS A 459 16.32 17.69 10.98
C LYS A 459 15.19 18.18 11.88
N THR A 460 14.07 18.60 11.26
CA THR A 460 12.94 19.21 11.96
C THR A 460 12.33 18.26 12.97
N ASP A 461 12.25 16.97 12.61
CA ASP A 461 11.70 15.91 13.46
C ASP A 461 12.81 14.96 13.95
N LEU A 462 12.75 14.63 15.23
CA LEU A 462 13.64 13.64 15.85
C LEU A 462 13.50 12.25 15.21
N TYR A 463 12.28 11.86 14.82
CA TYR A 463 11.94 10.59 14.19
C TYR A 463 12.02 10.64 12.66
N ARG A 464 12.46 11.77 12.09
CA ARG A 464 12.79 11.99 10.68
C ARG A 464 11.57 11.91 9.73
N SER A 465 10.36 11.95 10.24
CA SER A 465 9.10 11.86 9.50
C SER A 465 8.13 13.00 9.87
N TYR A 466 8.60 14.23 9.70
CA TYR A 466 7.92 15.44 10.12
C TYR A 466 6.51 15.58 9.53
N MET A 467 5.57 15.98 10.39
CA MET A 467 4.27 16.56 10.04
C MET A 467 3.99 17.77 10.95
N PRO A 468 3.36 18.83 10.45
CA PRO A 468 2.87 19.91 11.32
C PRO A 468 1.86 19.39 12.36
N ASP A 469 1.78 20.04 13.52
CA ASP A 469 0.85 19.70 14.58
C ASP A 469 -0.61 19.61 14.10
N ALA A 470 -1.02 20.50 13.21
CA ALA A 470 -2.37 20.53 12.64
C ALA A 470 -2.73 19.29 11.80
N GLN A 471 -1.74 18.50 11.40
CA GLN A 471 -1.96 17.26 10.63
C GLN A 471 -2.03 16.02 11.51
N TYR A 472 -1.83 16.13 12.82
CA TYR A 472 -2.13 15.10 13.80
C TYR A 472 -3.59 15.23 14.20
N HIS A 473 -4.47 14.78 13.31
CA HIS A 473 -5.93 14.70 13.47
C HIS A 473 -6.41 13.28 13.16
N TRP A 474 -7.71 13.02 13.15
CA TRP A 474 -8.25 11.74 12.71
C TRP A 474 -7.69 11.35 11.34
N GLY A 475 -7.22 10.11 11.18
CA GLY A 475 -6.58 9.64 9.94
C GLY A 475 -5.14 10.13 9.74
N SER A 476 -4.43 10.59 10.78
CA SER A 476 -3.06 11.11 10.66
C SER A 476 -2.06 10.11 10.05
N ASN A 477 -2.31 8.81 10.14
CA ASN A 477 -1.50 7.77 9.48
C ASN A 477 -1.66 7.80 7.96
N GLU A 478 -2.85 8.08 7.41
CA GLU A 478 -2.99 8.31 5.97
C GLU A 478 -2.17 9.51 5.50
N VAL A 479 -2.24 10.62 6.25
CA VAL A 479 -1.46 11.82 5.98
C VAL A 479 0.04 11.51 5.98
N LYS A 480 0.51 10.75 6.95
CA LYS A 480 1.91 10.35 7.07
C LYS A 480 2.36 9.46 5.90
N ALA A 481 1.57 8.48 5.53
CA ALA A 481 1.87 7.62 4.38
C ALA A 481 1.93 8.43 3.06
N THR A 482 0.96 9.32 2.86
CA THR A 482 0.91 10.17 1.66
C THR A 482 2.06 11.17 1.62
N ALA A 483 2.52 11.69 2.76
CA ALA A 483 3.71 12.53 2.83
C ALA A 483 4.97 11.79 2.34
N GLY A 484 5.14 10.55 2.73
CA GLY A 484 6.19 9.67 2.21
C GLY A 484 6.08 9.47 0.70
N MET A 485 4.88 9.15 0.21
CA MET A 485 4.61 8.94 -1.22
C MET A 485 4.91 10.19 -2.06
N ASN A 486 4.56 11.38 -1.57
CA ASN A 486 4.79 12.64 -2.28
C ASN A 486 6.28 12.90 -2.57
N ASN A 487 7.19 12.38 -1.72
CA ASN A 487 8.62 12.42 -1.98
C ASN A 487 9.02 11.45 -3.10
N LEU A 488 8.43 10.25 -3.13
CA LEU A 488 8.68 9.27 -4.20
C LEU A 488 8.13 9.72 -5.56
N ASP A 489 7.16 10.63 -5.60
CA ASP A 489 6.68 11.20 -6.86
C ASP A 489 7.79 11.96 -7.60
N PHE A 490 8.69 12.66 -6.89
CA PHE A 490 9.84 13.30 -7.50
C PHE A 490 10.77 12.28 -8.20
N VAL A 491 10.93 11.11 -7.58
CA VAL A 491 11.76 10.02 -8.14
C VAL A 491 11.06 9.41 -9.35
N THR A 492 9.78 9.02 -9.19
CA THR A 492 9.00 8.33 -10.22
C THR A 492 8.86 9.16 -11.49
N PHE A 493 8.61 10.45 -11.35
CA PHE A 493 8.41 11.36 -12.49
C PHE A 493 9.69 12.11 -12.90
N ASN A 494 10.84 11.74 -12.36
CA ASN A 494 12.13 12.36 -12.63
C ASN A 494 12.10 13.89 -12.54
N ILE A 495 11.61 14.40 -11.40
CA ILE A 495 11.54 15.83 -11.07
C ILE A 495 12.61 16.12 -10.01
N ASN A 496 13.40 17.19 -10.17
CA ASN A 496 14.53 17.52 -9.29
C ASN A 496 15.49 16.34 -9.09
N SER A 497 15.85 15.66 -10.14
CA SER A 497 16.56 14.36 -10.14
C SER A 497 17.90 14.36 -9.40
N SER A 498 18.57 15.51 -9.29
CA SER A 498 19.80 15.66 -8.47
C SER A 498 19.59 15.37 -6.98
N GLN A 499 18.34 15.38 -6.50
CA GLN A 499 17.96 15.11 -5.11
C GLN A 499 17.27 13.74 -4.92
N SER A 500 17.28 12.87 -5.93
CA SER A 500 16.55 11.58 -5.91
C SER A 500 16.90 10.71 -4.70
N SER A 501 18.17 10.64 -4.30
CA SER A 501 18.59 9.89 -3.10
C SER A 501 17.93 10.43 -1.84
N LEU A 502 17.88 11.76 -1.70
CA LEU A 502 17.30 12.41 -0.54
C LEU A 502 15.78 12.21 -0.46
N TYR A 503 15.07 12.25 -1.61
CA TYR A 503 13.65 11.93 -1.66
C TYR A 503 13.37 10.48 -1.24
N LYS A 504 14.20 9.52 -1.66
CA LYS A 504 14.11 8.12 -1.24
C LYS A 504 14.31 7.97 0.26
N GLU A 505 15.41 8.51 0.81
CA GLU A 505 15.72 8.47 2.25
C GLU A 505 14.59 9.11 3.09
N THR A 506 14.01 10.20 2.59
CA THR A 506 12.88 10.86 3.25
C THR A 506 11.65 9.92 3.29
N ALA A 507 11.30 9.31 2.17
CA ALA A 507 10.18 8.39 2.11
C ALA A 507 10.38 7.13 2.98
N GLU A 508 11.59 6.58 3.00
CA GLU A 508 11.98 5.48 3.90
C GLU A 508 11.73 5.83 5.38
N SER A 509 12.06 7.06 5.78
CA SER A 509 11.86 7.47 7.16
C SER A 509 10.38 7.56 7.56
N TYR A 510 9.48 7.91 6.62
CA TYR A 510 8.03 7.83 6.84
C TYR A 510 7.56 6.37 6.95
N LEU A 511 8.12 5.44 6.19
CA LEU A 511 7.82 4.02 6.32
C LEU A 511 8.31 3.46 7.66
N HIS A 512 9.54 3.75 8.05
CA HIS A 512 10.09 3.28 9.33
C HIS A 512 9.31 3.79 10.53
N TRP A 513 8.65 4.96 10.41
CA TRP A 513 7.73 5.45 11.45
C TRP A 513 6.57 4.45 11.71
N PHE A 514 5.98 3.87 10.65
CA PHE A 514 4.96 2.83 10.81
C PHE A 514 5.48 1.55 11.45
N HIS A 515 6.76 1.30 11.33
CA HIS A 515 7.38 0.05 11.75
C HIS A 515 8.07 0.13 13.14
N GLY A 516 7.90 1.25 13.86
CA GLY A 516 8.38 1.38 15.23
C GLY A 516 9.37 2.52 15.48
N VAL A 517 9.86 3.22 14.45
CA VAL A 517 10.69 4.43 14.63
C VAL A 517 9.77 5.62 14.92
N ASN A 518 9.06 5.53 16.04
CA ASN A 518 8.11 6.54 16.53
C ASN A 518 8.19 6.62 18.06
N PRO A 519 7.64 7.66 18.71
CA PRO A 519 7.76 7.84 20.17
C PRO A 519 7.24 6.64 20.96
N MET A 520 6.14 6.02 20.51
CA MET A 520 5.55 4.86 21.16
C MET A 520 6.43 3.60 21.00
N GLY A 521 7.34 3.56 20.00
CA GLY A 521 8.09 2.36 19.65
C GLY A 521 7.19 1.24 19.16
N LYS A 522 6.12 1.59 18.46
CA LYS A 522 5.02 0.69 18.09
C LYS A 522 4.93 0.52 16.59
N VAL A 523 4.81 -0.72 16.15
CA VAL A 523 4.41 -1.04 14.77
C VAL A 523 2.95 -0.64 14.61
N MET A 524 2.67 0.30 13.69
CA MET A 524 1.33 0.81 13.39
C MET A 524 0.55 -0.14 12.47
N LEU A 525 0.70 -1.43 12.69
CA LEU A 525 -0.09 -2.50 12.07
C LEU A 525 -0.55 -3.46 13.17
N SER A 526 -1.80 -3.91 13.08
CA SER A 526 -2.36 -4.83 14.07
C SER A 526 -1.69 -6.20 14.03
N ASN A 527 -1.49 -6.79 15.20
CA ASN A 527 -1.16 -8.21 15.41
C ASN A 527 -0.04 -8.79 14.52
N MET A 528 1.02 -8.03 14.29
CA MET A 528 2.15 -8.45 13.45
C MET A 528 3.21 -9.28 14.18
N TYR A 529 2.90 -9.81 15.37
CA TYR A 529 3.85 -10.55 16.20
C TYR A 529 4.43 -11.80 15.53
N SER A 530 3.64 -12.51 14.74
CA SER A 530 4.12 -13.67 13.98
C SER A 530 4.92 -13.33 12.73
N TYR A 531 5.03 -12.03 12.41
CA TYR A 531 5.65 -11.51 11.20
C TYR A 531 6.82 -10.56 11.46
N GLY A 532 7.36 -10.58 12.69
CA GLY A 532 8.57 -9.85 13.06
C GLY A 532 8.34 -8.55 13.83
N GLY A 533 7.10 -8.18 14.15
CA GLY A 533 6.81 -7.07 15.06
C GLY A 533 6.86 -7.52 16.53
N ASP A 534 7.55 -6.79 17.38
CA ASP A 534 7.63 -7.07 18.83
C ASP A 534 6.69 -6.20 19.67
N SER A 535 6.31 -5.03 19.15
CA SER A 535 5.37 -4.10 19.79
C SER A 535 4.42 -3.57 18.72
N CYS A 536 3.27 -4.22 18.55
CA CYS A 536 2.32 -3.92 17.48
C CYS A 536 1.05 -3.27 18.03
N VAL A 537 0.18 -2.79 17.14
CA VAL A 537 -1.19 -2.43 17.49
C VAL A 537 -1.94 -3.68 17.94
N ASN A 538 -2.55 -3.63 19.12
CA ASN A 538 -3.22 -4.78 19.75
C ASN A 538 -4.74 -4.67 19.68
N GLU A 539 -5.25 -3.46 19.57
CA GLU A 539 -6.65 -3.13 19.71
C GLU A 539 -6.95 -1.90 18.87
N PHE A 540 -8.06 -1.91 18.14
CA PHE A 540 -8.47 -0.82 17.29
C PHE A 540 -10.00 -0.80 17.15
N TYR A 541 -10.56 0.39 16.90
CA TYR A 541 -11.99 0.57 16.74
C TYR A 541 -12.48 -0.07 15.45
N HIS A 542 -13.29 -1.10 15.61
CA HIS A 542 -13.92 -1.79 14.49
C HIS A 542 -15.11 -2.59 15.03
N THR A 543 -16.24 -2.53 14.38
CA THR A 543 -17.45 -3.18 14.87
C THR A 543 -17.29 -4.69 15.03
N TRP A 544 -16.61 -5.37 14.11
CA TRP A 544 -16.32 -6.80 14.25
C TRP A 544 -15.36 -7.08 15.44
N PHE A 545 -14.29 -6.31 15.57
CA PHE A 545 -13.22 -6.53 16.54
C PHE A 545 -13.34 -5.60 17.75
N GLY A 546 -14.56 -5.15 18.04
CA GLY A 546 -14.85 -4.14 19.04
C GLY A 546 -14.77 -4.63 20.48
N ASN A 547 -14.89 -3.68 21.40
CA ASN A 547 -14.79 -3.88 22.84
C ASN A 547 -15.75 -4.98 23.33
N GLY A 548 -15.22 -5.91 24.11
CA GLY A 548 -15.96 -7.04 24.69
C GLY A 548 -16.24 -8.18 23.73
N THR A 549 -15.81 -8.09 22.45
CA THR A 549 -15.88 -9.24 21.52
C THR A 549 -14.73 -10.22 21.80
N VAL A 550 -14.83 -11.42 21.28
CA VAL A 550 -13.74 -12.40 21.38
C VAL A 550 -12.50 -12.00 20.57
N TRP A 551 -12.60 -10.98 19.74
CA TRP A 551 -11.54 -10.45 18.86
C TRP A 551 -10.97 -9.10 19.31
N ASP A 552 -11.42 -8.57 20.42
CA ASP A 552 -11.14 -7.24 20.96
C ASP A 552 -9.63 -6.91 20.99
N ASN A 553 -8.83 -7.71 21.69
CA ASN A 553 -7.42 -7.42 21.95
C ASN A 553 -6.55 -8.66 21.76
N VAL A 554 -5.36 -8.48 21.17
CA VAL A 554 -4.43 -9.57 20.83
C VAL A 554 -4.06 -10.44 22.04
N PHE A 555 -3.89 -9.84 23.22
CA PHE A 555 -3.36 -10.54 24.40
C PHE A 555 -4.41 -10.89 25.45
N THR A 556 -5.51 -10.15 25.52
CA THR A 556 -6.50 -10.30 26.57
C THR A 556 -7.79 -10.95 26.11
N SER A 557 -8.05 -10.97 24.81
CA SER A 557 -9.22 -11.63 24.23
C SER A 557 -8.89 -13.04 23.73
N PRO A 558 -9.87 -13.95 23.67
CA PRO A 558 -9.65 -15.35 23.27
C PRO A 558 -9.06 -15.53 21.88
N LYS A 559 -9.31 -14.59 20.95
CA LYS A 559 -8.90 -14.69 19.55
C LYS A 559 -8.01 -13.54 19.08
N GLY A 560 -8.26 -12.32 19.53
CA GLY A 560 -7.63 -11.08 19.06
C GLY A 560 -7.96 -10.73 17.59
N PRO A 561 -7.66 -9.49 17.16
CA PRO A 561 -7.89 -9.05 15.80
C PRO A 561 -6.90 -9.68 14.81
N PRO A 562 -7.23 -9.70 13.48
CA PRO A 562 -6.32 -10.18 12.46
C PRO A 562 -5.12 -9.24 12.24
N PRO A 563 -4.03 -9.72 11.62
CA PRO A 563 -2.85 -8.92 11.34
C PRO A 563 -3.07 -7.94 10.19
N GLY A 564 -2.31 -6.83 10.22
CA GLY A 564 -2.10 -5.97 9.06
C GLY A 564 -2.94 -4.70 8.98
N TYR A 565 -3.92 -4.48 9.86
CA TYR A 565 -4.73 -3.25 9.89
C TYR A 565 -3.90 -2.05 10.36
N VAL A 566 -3.98 -0.95 9.63
CA VAL A 566 -3.37 0.33 9.99
C VAL A 566 -4.42 1.20 10.69
N PRO A 567 -4.23 1.59 11.96
CA PRO A 567 -5.18 2.45 12.69
C PRO A 567 -5.10 3.89 12.19
N GLY A 568 -6.09 4.72 12.58
CA GLY A 568 -6.14 6.16 12.27
C GLY A 568 -4.88 6.93 12.63
N GLY A 569 -4.31 6.67 13.81
CA GLY A 569 -3.03 7.25 14.24
C GLY A 569 -3.15 8.35 15.29
N PRO A 570 -2.02 8.95 15.72
CA PRO A 570 -2.02 10.00 16.73
C PRO A 570 -2.89 11.20 16.33
N ASN A 571 -3.75 11.65 17.24
CA ASN A 571 -4.66 12.78 17.03
C ASN A 571 -4.53 13.81 18.16
N LYS A 572 -3.86 14.92 17.89
CA LYS A 572 -3.72 16.03 18.83
C LYS A 572 -5.04 16.78 19.07
N SER A 573 -5.96 16.68 18.10
CA SER A 573 -7.28 17.30 18.14
C SER A 573 -8.36 16.40 18.74
N PHE A 574 -7.96 15.32 19.42
CA PHE A 574 -8.86 14.38 20.07
C PHE A 574 -9.89 15.11 20.95
N SER A 575 -11.18 14.78 20.76
CA SER A 575 -12.29 15.59 21.26
C SER A 575 -12.53 15.43 22.77
N ILE A 576 -12.16 14.28 23.37
CA ILE A 576 -12.45 13.97 24.78
C ILE A 576 -11.26 14.37 25.67
N THR A 577 -11.34 15.54 26.27
CA THR A 577 -10.24 16.13 27.03
C THR A 577 -9.93 15.42 28.37
N THR A 578 -10.83 14.57 28.86
CA THR A 578 -10.68 13.82 30.10
C THR A 578 -9.92 12.51 29.95
N ILE A 579 -9.69 12.06 28.73
CA ILE A 579 -8.94 10.81 28.43
C ILE A 579 -7.50 11.17 28.04
N SER A 580 -6.56 10.96 28.94
CA SER A 580 -5.14 11.24 28.71
C SER A 580 -4.27 10.02 29.00
N PRO A 581 -3.41 9.54 28.04
CA PRO A 581 -3.45 9.91 26.64
C PRO A 581 -4.79 9.58 25.97
N PRO A 582 -5.18 10.17 24.81
CA PRO A 582 -4.44 11.05 23.91
C PRO A 582 -4.43 12.53 24.30
N ALA A 583 -5.43 13.01 25.06
CA ALA A 583 -5.58 14.42 25.38
C ALA A 583 -4.36 14.98 26.14
N GLY A 584 -3.97 16.21 25.84
CA GLY A 584 -2.90 16.91 26.53
C GLY A 584 -1.48 16.41 26.26
N GLN A 585 -1.32 15.45 25.32
CA GLN A 585 -0.01 14.89 24.97
C GLN A 585 0.68 15.71 23.85
N PRO A 586 2.01 15.60 23.73
CA PRO A 586 2.70 16.01 22.51
C PRO A 586 2.09 15.32 21.27
N ALA A 587 2.06 16.00 20.14
CA ALA A 587 1.31 15.58 18.95
C ALA A 587 1.57 14.10 18.53
N GLN A 588 2.84 13.68 18.53
CA GLN A 588 3.23 12.32 18.17
C GLN A 588 2.92 11.27 19.25
N LYS A 589 2.58 11.69 20.49
CA LYS A 589 2.16 10.84 21.61
C LYS A 589 0.67 10.93 21.89
N SER A 590 -0.11 11.69 21.11
CA SER A 590 -1.56 11.80 21.24
C SER A 590 -2.24 10.53 20.72
N TYR A 591 -1.87 9.37 21.28
CA TYR A 591 -2.31 8.05 20.87
C TYR A 591 -2.54 7.15 22.10
N LYS A 592 -3.58 6.38 22.03
CA LYS A 592 -3.91 5.30 22.98
C LYS A 592 -4.58 4.18 22.20
N GLU A 593 -4.37 2.94 22.57
CA GLU A 593 -5.12 1.80 22.06
C GLU A 593 -6.32 1.53 22.93
N TRP A 594 -7.49 1.63 22.38
CA TRP A 594 -8.77 1.18 22.92
C TRP A 594 -9.83 1.25 21.80
N ASN A 595 -10.94 0.59 22.02
CA ASN A 595 -12.00 0.48 21.00
C ASN A 595 -13.40 0.70 21.59
N THR A 596 -13.53 1.52 22.62
CA THR A 596 -14.81 1.88 23.23
C THR A 596 -15.33 3.23 22.76
N GLY A 597 -16.63 3.44 22.87
CA GLY A 597 -17.22 4.77 22.77
C GLY A 597 -18.18 5.02 21.63
N TRP A 598 -18.50 4.02 20.82
CA TRP A 598 -19.53 4.17 19.82
C TRP A 598 -20.92 3.74 20.32
N ASN A 599 -21.03 2.79 21.22
CA ASN A 599 -22.28 2.16 21.64
C ASN A 599 -23.15 2.99 22.62
N GLY A 600 -22.97 4.32 22.67
CA GLY A 600 -23.86 5.23 23.41
C GLY A 600 -23.76 5.20 24.92
N THR A 601 -22.87 4.39 25.52
CA THR A 601 -22.72 4.24 26.97
C THR A 601 -21.51 4.98 27.55
N ALA A 602 -20.52 5.33 26.74
CA ALA A 602 -19.39 6.18 27.12
C ALA A 602 -18.93 6.96 25.89
N ASN A 603 -18.92 8.29 25.95
CA ASN A 603 -18.36 9.15 24.88
C ASN A 603 -16.84 9.13 24.96
N GLU A 604 -16.23 8.01 24.60
CA GLU A 604 -14.77 7.86 24.61
C GLU A 604 -14.13 8.11 23.24
N ASN A 605 -14.93 8.07 22.17
CA ASN A 605 -14.53 8.40 20.80
C ASN A 605 -13.20 7.76 20.34
N SER A 606 -12.98 6.49 20.68
CA SER A 606 -11.74 5.78 20.28
C SER A 606 -11.53 5.75 18.76
N TRP A 607 -12.63 5.83 18.00
CA TRP A 607 -12.60 5.92 16.54
C TRP A 607 -11.72 7.09 16.04
N GLU A 608 -11.66 8.21 16.75
CA GLU A 608 -10.81 9.36 16.37
C GLU A 608 -9.31 9.03 16.36
N ILE A 609 -8.91 7.93 16.96
CA ILE A 609 -7.50 7.51 17.13
C ILE A 609 -7.22 6.18 16.44
N THR A 610 -8.08 5.17 16.65
CA THR A 610 -7.72 3.78 16.35
C THR A 610 -8.51 3.19 15.20
N GLU A 611 -9.48 3.87 14.61
CA GLU A 611 -10.26 3.36 13.51
C GLU A 611 -9.41 3.14 12.25
N PRO A 612 -9.35 1.92 11.71
CA PRO A 612 -8.75 1.67 10.41
C PRO A 612 -9.73 2.06 9.29
N ALA A 613 -9.20 2.41 8.11
CA ALA A 613 -10.02 2.68 6.93
C ALA A 613 -9.34 2.17 5.67
N ILE A 614 -10.12 1.82 4.64
CA ILE A 614 -9.61 1.31 3.36
C ILE A 614 -8.62 2.29 2.69
N TYR A 615 -8.83 3.60 2.85
CA TYR A 615 -7.95 4.63 2.29
C TYR A 615 -6.64 4.79 3.08
N THR A 616 -6.65 4.69 4.40
CA THR A 616 -5.44 4.64 5.23
C THR A 616 -4.60 3.40 4.88
N GLN A 617 -5.25 2.25 4.73
CA GLN A 617 -4.63 1.00 4.32
C GLN A 617 -4.00 1.11 2.92
N GLY A 618 -4.73 1.65 1.95
CA GLY A 618 -4.26 1.83 0.58
C GLY A 618 -3.07 2.80 0.48
N ALA A 619 -3.07 3.88 1.26
CA ALA A 619 -1.97 4.82 1.34
C ALA A 619 -0.70 4.17 1.91
N TYR A 620 -0.82 3.39 3.00
CA TYR A 620 0.30 2.65 3.59
C TYR A 620 0.87 1.62 2.61
N ILE A 621 0.04 0.79 1.97
CA ILE A 621 0.48 -0.20 0.98
C ILE A 621 1.23 0.48 -0.16
N SER A 622 0.71 1.59 -0.67
CA SER A 622 1.36 2.34 -1.74
C SER A 622 2.74 2.88 -1.32
N LEU A 623 2.88 3.40 -0.10
CA LEU A 623 4.17 3.81 0.43
C LEU A 623 5.15 2.63 0.54
N LEU A 624 4.71 1.53 1.16
CA LEU A 624 5.51 0.31 1.36
C LEU A 624 6.05 -0.23 0.03
N VAL A 625 5.16 -0.45 -0.94
CA VAL A 625 5.49 -0.97 -2.27
C VAL A 625 6.50 -0.07 -3.00
N ARG A 626 6.28 1.24 -2.95
CA ARG A 626 7.16 2.19 -3.63
C ARG A 626 8.53 2.32 -2.96
N VAL A 627 8.61 2.17 -1.64
CA VAL A 627 9.91 2.08 -0.92
C VAL A 627 10.65 0.80 -1.31
N ILE A 628 9.98 -0.36 -1.29
CA ILE A 628 10.59 -1.62 -1.73
C ILE A 628 11.08 -1.51 -3.17
N GLY A 629 10.24 -1.09 -4.09
CA GLY A 629 10.54 -1.03 -5.51
C GLY A 629 11.70 -0.09 -5.85
N ASN A 630 11.79 1.06 -5.16
CA ASN A 630 12.89 2.00 -5.37
C ASN A 630 14.25 1.53 -4.77
N ASN A 631 14.26 0.51 -3.92
CA ASN A 631 15.46 -0.04 -3.27
C ASN A 631 15.84 -1.44 -3.76
N SER A 632 15.02 -2.08 -4.58
CA SER A 632 15.22 -3.47 -5.04
C SER A 632 16.41 -3.63 -6.02
N GLY A 633 17.06 -2.54 -6.40
CA GLY A 633 18.11 -2.56 -7.43
C GLY A 633 17.59 -2.90 -8.83
N GLN A 634 16.32 -3.19 -8.95
CA GLN A 634 15.65 -3.26 -10.24
C GLN A 634 15.48 -1.82 -10.72
N VAL A 635 16.33 -1.42 -11.67
CA VAL A 635 16.01 -0.28 -12.52
C VAL A 635 14.75 -0.73 -13.28
N ILE A 636 13.59 -0.36 -12.73
CA ILE A 636 12.38 -0.37 -13.55
C ILE A 636 12.66 0.76 -14.55
N PRO A 637 12.76 0.48 -15.84
CA PRO A 637 12.74 1.53 -16.81
C PRO A 637 11.50 2.34 -16.42
N ALA A 638 11.64 3.65 -16.19
CA ALA A 638 10.50 4.53 -16.30
C ALA A 638 9.81 4.04 -17.55
N THR A 639 8.64 3.44 -17.43
CA THR A 639 7.90 3.04 -18.62
C THR A 639 7.77 4.34 -19.38
N GLU A 640 8.64 4.50 -20.36
CA GLU A 640 8.34 5.41 -21.45
C GLU A 640 6.93 4.99 -21.80
N ALA A 641 5.99 5.89 -21.56
CA ALA A 641 4.63 5.69 -21.99
C ALA A 641 4.76 5.35 -23.45
N THR A 642 4.56 4.07 -23.78
CA THR A 642 4.58 3.64 -25.17
C THR A 642 3.55 4.50 -25.85
N PRO A 643 3.91 5.32 -26.82
CA PRO A 643 2.92 6.10 -27.54
C PRO A 643 1.88 5.13 -28.06
N LEU A 644 0.61 5.41 -27.80
CA LEU A 644 -0.44 4.82 -28.62
C LEU A 644 -0.14 5.26 -30.05
N PRO A 645 -0.05 4.36 -31.01
CA PRO A 645 0.24 4.74 -32.38
C PRO A 645 -0.90 5.61 -32.89
N ALA A 646 -0.59 6.82 -33.30
CA ALA A 646 -1.20 7.34 -34.54
C ALA A 646 -0.95 6.22 -35.55
N GLU A 647 -1.96 5.86 -36.36
CA GLU A 647 -1.88 4.82 -37.38
C GLU A 647 -0.52 4.84 -38.11
N GLU A 648 0.42 4.07 -37.57
CA GLU A 648 1.61 3.61 -38.26
C GLU A 648 2.27 2.53 -37.42
N THR A 649 2.19 1.32 -37.91
CA THR A 649 2.96 0.10 -37.66
C THR A 649 4.22 0.30 -36.82
N HIS A 650 4.24 -0.25 -35.54
CA HIS A 650 5.54 -0.62 -34.95
C HIS A 650 5.38 -1.56 -33.75
N GLY A 651 5.98 -2.67 -33.87
CA GLY A 651 6.53 -3.65 -32.96
C GLY A 651 5.78 -3.97 -31.63
N ILE A 652 4.97 -5.04 -31.61
CA ILE A 652 4.56 -5.69 -30.36
C ILE A 652 5.80 -6.23 -29.67
N PRO A 653 5.99 -5.96 -28.36
CA PRO A 653 7.15 -6.45 -27.63
C PRO A 653 7.23 -7.97 -27.67
N THR A 654 8.44 -8.49 -27.88
CA THR A 654 8.72 -9.92 -27.85
C THR A 654 8.34 -10.52 -26.50
N ARG A 655 7.50 -11.54 -26.50
CA ARG A 655 7.03 -12.26 -25.27
C ARG A 655 7.53 -13.67 -25.27
N VAL A 656 7.75 -14.21 -24.07
CA VAL A 656 8.19 -15.61 -23.85
C VAL A 656 7.27 -16.26 -22.81
N TYR A 657 6.66 -17.39 -23.16
CA TYR A 657 5.80 -18.14 -22.25
C TYR A 657 5.82 -19.65 -22.55
N PRO A 658 5.44 -20.54 -21.61
CA PRO A 658 5.24 -20.22 -20.17
C PRO A 658 6.58 -19.94 -19.47
N VAL A 659 6.56 -19.09 -18.46
CA VAL A 659 7.67 -18.93 -17.52
C VAL A 659 7.08 -18.89 -16.12
N PRO A 660 7.30 -19.91 -15.27
CA PRO A 660 8.22 -21.07 -15.44
C PRO A 660 7.82 -22.05 -16.55
N ALA A 661 8.84 -22.67 -17.16
CA ALA A 661 8.67 -23.63 -18.25
C ALA A 661 9.20 -25.03 -17.88
N SER A 662 8.55 -26.09 -18.38
CA SER A 662 9.06 -27.46 -18.19
C SER A 662 9.98 -27.92 -19.34
N ASN A 663 9.47 -28.05 -20.55
CA ASN A 663 10.23 -28.62 -21.68
C ASN A 663 10.27 -27.72 -22.93
N LYS A 664 9.39 -26.74 -23.01
CA LYS A 664 9.26 -25.85 -24.16
C LYS A 664 8.90 -24.44 -23.71
N ILE A 665 9.35 -23.45 -24.47
CA ILE A 665 8.88 -22.08 -24.39
C ILE A 665 8.41 -21.63 -25.76
N THR A 666 7.46 -20.70 -25.80
CA THR A 666 7.02 -20.04 -27.02
C THR A 666 7.45 -18.58 -26.96
N ILE A 667 8.08 -18.11 -28.03
CA ILE A 667 8.49 -16.72 -28.22
C ILE A 667 7.51 -16.13 -29.24
N THR A 668 6.85 -15.03 -28.89
CA THR A 668 6.00 -14.28 -29.81
C THR A 668 6.45 -12.83 -29.89
N GLY A 669 6.28 -12.22 -31.04
CA GLY A 669 6.66 -10.84 -31.23
C GLY A 669 6.26 -10.34 -32.62
N TYR A 670 6.69 -9.13 -32.93
CA TYR A 670 6.55 -8.54 -34.25
C TYR A 670 7.93 -8.29 -34.85
N HIS A 671 8.15 -8.68 -36.08
CA HIS A 671 9.37 -8.42 -36.82
C HIS A 671 9.11 -7.37 -37.89
N SER A 672 9.83 -6.25 -37.79
CA SER A 672 9.55 -5.07 -38.65
C SER A 672 10.04 -5.17 -40.09
N ARG A 673 10.74 -6.27 -40.43
CA ARG A 673 11.20 -6.56 -41.82
C ARG A 673 11.62 -8.02 -41.91
N GLU A 674 11.57 -8.63 -43.08
CA GLU A 674 12.09 -9.98 -43.30
C GLU A 674 13.54 -10.09 -42.80
N GLY A 675 13.84 -11.13 -42.02
CA GLY A 675 15.17 -11.33 -41.46
C GLY A 675 15.33 -12.60 -40.64
N VAL A 676 16.51 -12.73 -40.05
CA VAL A 676 16.86 -13.83 -39.14
C VAL A 676 16.71 -13.41 -37.70
N LEU A 677 16.01 -14.22 -36.93
CA LEU A 677 15.93 -14.12 -35.48
C LEU A 677 16.82 -15.19 -34.84
N ILE A 678 17.53 -14.79 -33.80
CA ILE A 678 18.44 -15.67 -33.04
C ILE A 678 18.09 -15.64 -31.59
N ALA A 679 17.75 -16.80 -30.99
CA ALA A 679 17.54 -16.98 -29.56
C ALA A 679 18.73 -17.69 -28.94
N LYS A 680 19.34 -17.08 -27.92
CA LYS A 680 20.49 -17.62 -27.19
C LYS A 680 20.18 -17.74 -25.70
N PHE A 681 20.37 -18.93 -25.14
CA PHE A 681 20.20 -19.21 -23.71
C PHE A 681 21.55 -19.19 -23.00
N PHE A 682 21.63 -18.47 -21.91
CA PHE A 682 22.79 -18.39 -21.05
C PHE A 682 22.43 -18.85 -19.63
N ASP A 683 23.35 -19.51 -18.94
CA ASP A 683 23.23 -19.76 -17.52
C ASP A 683 23.49 -18.47 -16.70
N THR A 684 23.36 -18.58 -15.37
CA THR A 684 23.57 -17.46 -14.44
C THR A 684 25.02 -16.93 -14.42
N ASN A 685 25.97 -17.70 -14.97
CA ASN A 685 27.37 -17.31 -15.11
C ASN A 685 27.70 -16.72 -16.48
N GLY A 686 26.70 -16.56 -17.35
CA GLY A 686 26.87 -16.01 -18.68
C GLY A 686 27.37 -17.02 -19.73
N ARG A 687 27.40 -18.31 -19.44
CA ARG A 687 27.81 -19.36 -20.37
C ARG A 687 26.68 -19.66 -21.35
N LEU A 688 26.94 -19.64 -22.65
CA LEU A 688 26.00 -19.98 -23.69
C LEU A 688 25.71 -21.50 -23.67
N LEU A 689 24.45 -21.90 -23.63
CA LEU A 689 23.99 -23.28 -23.53
C LEU A 689 23.21 -23.76 -24.74
N LEU A 690 22.41 -22.89 -25.36
CA LEU A 690 21.57 -23.21 -26.51
C LEU A 690 21.49 -22.01 -27.43
N THR A 691 21.51 -22.27 -28.74
CA THR A 691 21.25 -21.27 -29.78
C THR A 691 20.23 -21.85 -30.75
N GLU A 692 19.20 -21.09 -31.05
CA GLU A 692 18.20 -21.37 -32.08
C GLU A 692 18.14 -20.20 -33.05
N GLU A 693 18.12 -20.50 -34.34
CA GLU A 693 18.08 -19.49 -35.43
C GLU A 693 16.96 -19.85 -36.39
N TRP A 694 16.16 -18.88 -36.79
CA TRP A 694 15.10 -19.07 -37.79
C TRP A 694 14.85 -17.78 -38.58
N LYS A 695 14.27 -17.95 -39.78
CA LYS A 695 13.86 -16.84 -40.63
C LYS A 695 12.39 -16.52 -40.38
N GLU A 696 12.08 -15.26 -40.28
CA GLU A 696 10.73 -14.73 -40.24
C GLU A 696 10.52 -13.65 -41.33
N ALA A 697 9.29 -13.63 -41.85
CA ALA A 697 8.82 -12.53 -42.71
C ALA A 697 8.48 -11.32 -41.80
N GLU A 698 8.29 -10.16 -42.45
CA GLU A 698 7.71 -9.01 -41.74
C GLU A 698 6.32 -9.36 -41.23
N GLY A 699 6.06 -9.08 -39.92
CA GLY A 699 4.78 -9.34 -39.28
C GLY A 699 4.90 -10.03 -37.90
N TYR A 700 3.78 -10.56 -37.44
CA TYR A 700 3.73 -11.31 -36.21
C TYR A 700 4.35 -12.69 -36.39
N PHE A 701 5.16 -13.10 -35.40
CA PHE A 701 5.72 -14.44 -35.36
C PHE A 701 5.42 -15.14 -34.03
N SER A 702 5.42 -16.47 -34.08
CA SER A 702 5.32 -17.36 -32.93
C SER A 702 6.23 -18.56 -33.12
N LYS A 703 7.28 -18.67 -32.33
CA LYS A 703 8.27 -19.75 -32.40
C LYS A 703 8.33 -20.51 -31.09
N THR A 704 8.10 -21.82 -31.13
CA THR A 704 8.29 -22.69 -29.97
C THR A 704 9.68 -23.31 -30.00
N ILE A 705 10.42 -23.19 -28.91
CA ILE A 705 11.78 -23.71 -28.71
C ILE A 705 11.72 -24.78 -27.63
N SER A 706 12.40 -25.92 -27.88
CA SER A 706 12.58 -26.98 -26.89
C SER A 706 13.73 -26.61 -25.93
N ILE A 707 13.45 -26.63 -24.65
CA ILE A 707 14.43 -26.46 -23.56
C ILE A 707 14.57 -27.74 -22.74
N ALA A 708 14.11 -28.89 -23.27
CA ALA A 708 14.10 -30.16 -22.55
C ALA A 708 15.50 -30.57 -22.07
N ASN A 709 16.53 -30.25 -22.83
CA ASN A 709 17.93 -30.61 -22.55
C ASN A 709 18.61 -29.67 -21.54
N LEU A 710 17.99 -28.56 -21.14
CA LEU A 710 18.49 -27.71 -20.09
C LEU A 710 18.18 -28.31 -18.70
N ALA A 711 19.05 -28.18 -17.72
CA ALA A 711 18.78 -28.56 -16.34
C ALA A 711 17.69 -27.67 -15.72
N ARG A 712 17.12 -28.06 -14.59
CA ARG A 712 16.25 -27.15 -13.79
C ARG A 712 17.06 -25.97 -13.31
N GLY A 713 16.55 -24.77 -13.45
CA GLY A 713 17.28 -23.57 -13.04
C GLY A 713 16.82 -22.28 -13.73
N ILE A 714 17.59 -21.21 -13.51
CA ILE A 714 17.37 -19.91 -14.07
C ILE A 714 18.29 -19.68 -15.27
N TYR A 715 17.75 -19.15 -16.35
CA TYR A 715 18.45 -18.87 -17.59
C TYR A 715 18.13 -17.46 -18.10
N TRP A 716 19.07 -16.90 -18.85
CA TRP A 716 18.86 -15.67 -19.61
C TRP A 716 18.70 -16.00 -21.09
N LEU A 717 17.55 -15.64 -21.65
CA LEU A 717 17.27 -15.78 -23.06
C LEU A 717 17.45 -14.44 -23.77
N LYS A 718 18.43 -14.35 -24.63
CA LYS A 718 18.66 -13.21 -25.53
C LYS A 718 18.08 -13.52 -26.89
N ILE A 719 17.15 -12.69 -27.33
CA ILE A 719 16.53 -12.76 -28.67
C ILE A 719 17.05 -11.57 -29.46
N SER A 720 17.70 -11.82 -30.57
CA SER A 720 18.30 -10.79 -31.44
C SER A 720 17.74 -10.89 -32.84
N GLY A 721 17.35 -9.76 -33.40
CA GLY A 721 16.85 -9.57 -34.74
C GLY A 721 17.04 -8.10 -35.15
N SER A 722 16.02 -7.44 -35.62
CA SER A 722 16.00 -5.96 -35.79
C SER A 722 16.20 -5.23 -34.45
N GLU A 723 15.76 -5.84 -33.37
CA GLU A 723 15.97 -5.39 -32.01
C GLU A 723 16.50 -6.55 -31.15
N THR A 724 17.04 -6.22 -29.96
CA THR A 724 17.52 -7.22 -29.03
C THR A 724 16.71 -7.18 -27.73
N THR A 725 16.11 -8.32 -27.37
CA THR A 725 15.37 -8.51 -26.13
C THR A 725 16.07 -9.52 -25.22
N LEU A 726 16.13 -9.25 -23.92
CA LEU A 726 16.67 -10.17 -22.90
C LEU A 726 15.57 -10.55 -21.92
N VAL A 727 15.30 -11.84 -21.76
CA VAL A 727 14.22 -12.39 -20.92
C VAL A 727 14.79 -13.41 -19.93
N LYS A 728 14.36 -13.34 -18.68
CA LYS A 728 14.67 -14.37 -17.67
C LYS A 728 13.70 -15.56 -17.88
N VAL A 729 14.25 -16.75 -18.04
CA VAL A 729 13.48 -17.99 -18.16
C VAL A 729 13.77 -18.87 -16.94
N VAL A 730 12.73 -19.37 -16.29
CA VAL A 730 12.85 -20.34 -15.18
C VAL A 730 12.41 -21.70 -15.70
N LYS A 731 13.31 -22.70 -15.65
CA LYS A 731 12.98 -24.10 -15.99
C LYS A 731 12.73 -24.89 -14.73
N GLN A 732 11.54 -25.54 -14.67
CA GLN A 732 11.11 -26.47 -13.62
C GLN A 732 11.46 -27.91 -13.94
#